data_dc7461cab407eb49c257e271e1f7a373
#
_entry.id   dc7461cab407eb49c257e271e1f7a373
#
_cell.length_a   1.000
_cell.length_b   1.000
_cell.length_c   1.000
_cell.angle_alpha   90.00
_cell.angle_beta   90.00
_cell.angle_gamma   90.00
#
_symmetry.space_group_name_H-M   'P 1'
#
loop_
_entity.id
_entity.type
_entity.pdbx_description
1 polymer ?
#
loop_
_entity_poly.entity_id
_entity_poly.type
_entity_poly.pdbx_seq_one_letter_code
_entity_poly.pdbx_strand_id
1 'polypeptide(L)'
;MTATNNNSNYIISDEKVIDSLAEELVVAETKTLNERIGENKIDLHNYLKHDGGRGGKTGMALLVNKISNLTIIDVDINKSYNDELKETVRKDILSKLSDKDVIVKTASGGLHIYCNTNFFYSTSNRMIKCYSCNDYDIDIMTSMDDSKRSLVVMADSRVRKNASEPINTYSFIRGSYDSTLTRTVNDILNDLNIKVRVEQKNEEIKTIMNENKDVNIDDKLAQSIVDGISDFEVHNDGGNMNLEKEITLFTLFQAINSLPDHLINEAYDNVYNFCNLTENAKSNFEKACSRYAHLMTSPFVLVKILKLYQKEYYDEYVLPLLRKPKITFDIKLDDSFLITDIRRKAENHQYKNSSEVIEDLSRVIRFVDCGNKYFIQKDYNIHDKMNQISFVLQSNMKESLKMIKLFKEEGKTITAWDVLLNQLSSLTVKGVCFKSDSPDVFSTFQGYKYNILEKVDYSKIEMFMNFIKEVICDNNDEVYKYLLGWIASMIQHPGIKNETAIILKGLQGTGKNRFTDIISELLAGYSCKNITEISELTGNFNSVVENKMFLVLNELKNVGEDRLANFNALKSIITDNEIRINEKNQPRRTAQNVANFIFVTNNVYPVKIEVGDRRYVVLRVNGKFKGQFDYFKNLMDSCTKEFYDNLLTYFMQYDLSSFNVRIIPMTEAKQDLIELSTNPLDVWINTHYDELCAGMTCKNALFCKPSDMKDKNFQMSIKDKCDRKHRRI
;
A
#
# COMPACT_ATOMS: atom_id res chain seq x y z
N MET A 1 -20.09 2.75 42.81
CA MET A 1 -19.09 2.91 41.75
C MET A 1 -19.80 2.71 40.44
N THR A 2 -19.92 3.76 39.69
CA THR A 2 -20.76 3.89 38.48
C THR A 2 -20.22 3.05 37.34
N ALA A 3 -21.00 2.10 36.87
CA ALA A 3 -20.77 1.39 35.63
C ALA A 3 -20.75 2.43 34.48
N THR A 4 -19.62 2.53 33.78
CA THR A 4 -19.52 3.29 32.55
C THR A 4 -20.33 2.55 31.47
N ASN A 5 -21.56 2.99 31.27
CA ASN A 5 -22.37 2.64 30.12
C ASN A 5 -21.72 3.23 28.87
N ASN A 6 -20.91 2.44 28.17
CA ASN A 6 -20.52 2.76 26.81
C ASN A 6 -21.74 2.52 25.90
N ASN A 7 -22.54 3.54 25.70
CA ASN A 7 -23.58 3.59 24.67
C ASN A 7 -22.93 3.68 23.28
N SER A 8 -22.47 2.56 22.75
CA SER A 8 -22.18 2.45 21.33
C SER A 8 -23.32 1.67 20.69
N ASN A 9 -23.97 2.26 19.69
CA ASN A 9 -24.99 1.60 18.90
C ASN A 9 -24.38 0.40 18.20
N TYR A 10 -24.98 -0.77 18.38
CA TYR A 10 -24.54 -2.01 17.75
C TYR A 10 -25.54 -2.39 16.68
N ILE A 11 -25.03 -2.67 15.48
CA ILE A 11 -25.80 -3.19 14.36
C ILE A 11 -25.46 -4.67 14.26
N ILE A 12 -26.49 -5.50 14.35
CA ILE A 12 -26.40 -6.94 14.18
C ILE A 12 -26.78 -7.22 12.73
N SER A 13 -25.87 -7.78 11.94
CA SER A 13 -26.15 -8.17 10.56
C SER A 13 -25.91 -9.65 10.35
N ASP A 14 -26.82 -10.33 9.70
CA ASP A 14 -26.66 -11.71 9.27
C ASP A 14 -26.48 -11.78 7.76
N GLU A 15 -25.63 -12.69 7.30
CA GLU A 15 -25.29 -12.87 5.90
C GLU A 15 -26.15 -13.89 5.17
N LYS A 16 -27.04 -14.58 5.88
CA LYS A 16 -27.91 -15.57 5.25
C LYS A 16 -29.23 -14.97 4.85
N VAL A 17 -29.41 -14.97 3.57
CA VAL A 17 -30.60 -14.58 2.87
C VAL A 17 -31.87 -15.14 3.41
N ILE A 18 -32.82 -14.31 3.43
CA ILE A 18 -34.17 -14.51 3.95
C ILE A 18 -35.18 -14.84 2.84
N ASP A 19 -34.75 -15.39 1.73
CA ASP A 19 -35.74 -15.97 0.80
C ASP A 19 -36.60 -17.02 1.45
N SER A 20 -36.08 -17.61 2.51
CA SER A 20 -36.80 -18.56 3.33
C SER A 20 -37.32 -17.95 4.63
N LEU A 21 -37.15 -16.65 4.90
CA LEU A 21 -37.50 -16.15 6.26
C LEU A 21 -38.99 -16.22 6.57
N ALA A 22 -39.83 -15.95 5.61
CA ALA A 22 -41.26 -16.18 5.80
C ALA A 22 -41.60 -17.69 5.82
N GLU A 23 -40.92 -18.49 4.98
CA GLU A 23 -41.11 -19.95 4.95
C GLU A 23 -40.26 -20.65 6.01
N GLU A 24 -39.03 -20.25 6.30
CA GLU A 24 -38.17 -20.83 7.35
C GLU A 24 -38.58 -20.42 8.75
N LEU A 25 -39.14 -19.22 9.02
CA LEU A 25 -39.74 -18.89 10.29
C LEU A 25 -40.97 -19.81 10.59
N VAL A 26 -41.79 -20.07 9.59
CA VAL A 26 -42.94 -20.99 9.72
C VAL A 26 -42.47 -22.44 9.86
N VAL A 27 -41.44 -22.87 9.13
CA VAL A 27 -40.88 -24.23 9.20
C VAL A 27 -40.01 -24.42 10.44
N ALA A 28 -39.32 -23.37 10.90
CA ALA A 28 -38.53 -23.40 12.13
C ALA A 28 -39.38 -23.52 13.41
N GLU A 29 -40.58 -23.00 13.39
CA GLU A 29 -41.53 -23.14 14.52
C GLU A 29 -42.05 -24.56 14.70
N THR A 30 -41.84 -25.48 13.78
CA THR A 30 -42.36 -26.88 13.83
C THR A 30 -41.30 -27.91 14.19
N LYS A 31 -39.99 -27.62 14.08
CA LYS A 31 -38.93 -28.56 14.36
C LYS A 31 -38.46 -28.54 15.82
N THR A 32 -38.38 -29.72 16.42
CA THR A 32 -37.80 -29.87 17.77
C THR A 32 -36.30 -29.59 17.76
N LEU A 33 -35.71 -29.32 18.91
CA LEU A 33 -34.28 -29.16 19.08
C LEU A 33 -33.50 -30.39 18.58
N ASN A 34 -34.02 -31.59 18.84
CA ASN A 34 -33.42 -32.84 18.41
C ASN A 34 -33.40 -32.99 16.88
N GLU A 35 -34.49 -32.62 16.20
CA GLU A 35 -34.57 -32.62 14.73
C GLU A 35 -33.63 -31.62 14.08
N ARG A 36 -33.39 -30.47 14.72
CA ARG A 36 -32.42 -29.49 14.25
C ARG A 36 -30.97 -29.92 14.42
N ILE A 37 -30.68 -30.55 15.54
CA ILE A 37 -29.35 -31.06 15.86
C ILE A 37 -28.95 -32.17 14.88
N GLY A 38 -29.88 -33.10 14.55
CA GLY A 38 -29.63 -34.20 13.62
C GLY A 38 -28.32 -34.97 13.92
N GLU A 39 -27.53 -35.21 12.90
CA GLU A 39 -26.23 -35.91 12.98
C GLU A 39 -25.06 -35.04 13.41
N ASN A 40 -25.25 -33.73 13.66
CA ASN A 40 -24.17 -32.79 13.99
C ASN A 40 -23.68 -32.94 15.43
N LYS A 41 -23.62 -34.14 15.94
CA LYS A 41 -23.14 -34.51 17.29
C LYS A 41 -21.76 -35.12 17.19
N ILE A 42 -20.88 -34.77 18.13
CA ILE A 42 -19.55 -35.35 18.27
C ILE A 42 -19.39 -35.98 19.63
N ASP A 43 -18.87 -37.21 19.69
CA ASP A 43 -18.48 -37.86 20.93
C ASP A 43 -17.27 -37.12 21.53
N LEU A 44 -17.45 -36.54 22.70
CA LEU A 44 -16.42 -35.80 23.43
C LEU A 44 -15.19 -36.65 23.77
N HIS A 45 -15.35 -37.97 23.98
CA HIS A 45 -14.24 -38.85 24.27
C HIS A 45 -13.28 -39.02 23.06
N ASN A 46 -13.84 -39.12 21.87
CA ASN A 46 -13.06 -39.24 20.63
C ASN A 46 -12.41 -37.94 20.18
N TYR A 47 -13.04 -36.81 20.43
CA TYR A 47 -12.53 -35.48 20.03
C TYR A 47 -11.35 -35.03 20.87
N LEU A 48 -11.30 -35.41 22.15
CA LEU A 48 -10.29 -34.93 23.09
C LEU A 48 -9.04 -35.83 23.20
N LYS A 49 -8.95 -36.90 22.44
CA LYS A 49 -7.73 -37.74 22.34
C LYS A 49 -6.51 -36.98 21.84
N HIS A 50 -6.68 -35.87 21.15
CA HIS A 50 -5.58 -35.06 20.61
C HIS A 50 -5.02 -33.99 21.57
N ASP A 51 -5.68 -33.73 22.70
CA ASP A 51 -5.33 -32.61 23.58
C ASP A 51 -4.74 -33.06 24.93
N GLY A 52 -3.90 -34.07 24.91
CA GLY A 52 -3.05 -34.44 26.08
C GLY A 52 -3.77 -34.92 27.33
N GLY A 53 -4.98 -35.37 27.26
CA GLY A 53 -5.63 -36.35 28.13
C GLY A 53 -5.63 -36.15 29.64
N ARG A 54 -5.98 -34.97 30.20
CA ARG A 54 -6.07 -34.79 31.66
C ARG A 54 -7.45 -34.53 32.27
N GLY A 55 -8.53 -34.67 31.50
CA GLY A 55 -9.89 -34.52 32.02
C GLY A 55 -10.79 -35.67 31.60
N GLY A 56 -11.49 -36.31 32.54
CA GLY A 56 -12.54 -37.25 32.21
C GLY A 56 -13.77 -36.52 31.68
N LYS A 57 -13.98 -36.58 30.34
CA LYS A 57 -15.19 -36.01 29.68
C LYS A 57 -15.91 -37.15 28.99
N THR A 58 -17.14 -37.38 29.32
CA THR A 58 -18.02 -38.34 28.67
C THR A 58 -19.32 -37.66 28.25
N GLY A 59 -19.77 -37.90 27.02
CA GLY A 59 -20.99 -37.29 26.50
C GLY A 59 -20.81 -36.78 25.08
N MET A 60 -21.74 -35.95 24.66
CA MET A 60 -21.82 -35.44 23.32
C MET A 60 -21.59 -33.93 23.31
N ALA A 61 -20.96 -33.43 22.22
CA ALA A 61 -20.89 -32.03 21.89
C ALA A 61 -21.55 -31.78 20.54
N LEU A 62 -22.02 -30.55 20.38
CA LEU A 62 -22.69 -30.06 19.20
C LEU A 62 -21.76 -29.21 18.37
N LEU A 63 -21.67 -29.48 17.06
CA LEU A 63 -21.04 -28.58 16.11
C LEU A 63 -22.07 -27.56 15.62
N VAL A 64 -22.17 -26.44 16.32
CA VAL A 64 -23.17 -25.41 16.03
C VAL A 64 -22.98 -24.84 14.61
N ASN A 65 -21.75 -24.72 14.15
CA ASN A 65 -21.43 -24.21 12.80
C ASN A 65 -21.93 -25.10 11.65
N LYS A 66 -22.43 -26.30 11.93
CA LYS A 66 -23.03 -27.23 10.94
C LYS A 66 -24.54 -27.24 10.95
N ILE A 67 -25.15 -26.47 11.85
CA ILE A 67 -26.59 -26.47 12.03
C ILE A 67 -27.17 -25.10 11.62
N SER A 68 -27.97 -25.10 10.57
CA SER A 68 -28.69 -23.91 10.15
C SER A 68 -29.75 -23.51 11.18
N ASN A 69 -29.95 -22.23 11.32
CA ASN A 69 -31.00 -21.64 12.17
C ASN A 69 -30.99 -22.05 13.67
N LEU A 70 -29.78 -22.37 14.18
CA LEU A 70 -29.62 -22.63 15.64
C LEU A 70 -28.56 -21.68 16.20
N THR A 71 -28.91 -21.01 17.28
CA THR A 71 -27.97 -20.20 18.06
C THR A 71 -28.02 -20.61 19.53
N ILE A 72 -26.87 -20.56 20.16
CA ILE A 72 -26.74 -20.83 21.60
C ILE A 72 -26.12 -19.61 22.25
N ILE A 73 -26.81 -19.08 23.24
CA ILE A 73 -26.33 -18.02 24.12
C ILE A 73 -25.70 -18.70 25.32
N ASP A 74 -24.39 -18.55 25.48
CA ASP A 74 -23.63 -19.09 26.62
C ASP A 74 -23.44 -17.99 27.66
N VAL A 75 -24.04 -18.18 28.82
CA VAL A 75 -23.95 -17.26 29.95
C VAL A 75 -22.95 -17.81 30.96
N ASP A 76 -21.77 -17.26 30.98
CA ASP A 76 -20.70 -17.59 31.91
C ASP A 76 -20.81 -16.77 33.20
N ILE A 77 -21.37 -17.35 34.25
CA ILE A 77 -21.46 -16.70 35.58
C ILE A 77 -20.08 -16.60 36.19
N ASN A 78 -19.81 -15.50 36.90
CA ASN A 78 -18.53 -15.18 37.48
C ASN A 78 -17.92 -16.35 38.26
N LYS A 79 -16.75 -16.81 37.84
CA LYS A 79 -16.09 -18.02 38.36
C LYS A 79 -15.62 -17.88 39.81
N SER A 80 -15.45 -16.65 40.31
CA SER A 80 -15.06 -16.37 41.69
C SER A 80 -16.22 -16.55 42.68
N TYR A 81 -17.47 -16.68 42.22
CA TYR A 81 -18.64 -16.82 43.06
C TYR A 81 -18.74 -18.23 43.61
N ASN A 82 -19.16 -18.35 44.88
CA ASN A 82 -19.56 -19.63 45.49
C ASN A 82 -20.87 -20.16 44.88
N ASP A 83 -21.23 -21.40 45.16
CA ASP A 83 -22.40 -22.04 44.55
C ASP A 83 -23.74 -21.36 44.94
N GLU A 84 -23.82 -20.74 46.09
CA GLU A 84 -25.01 -20.03 46.58
C GLU A 84 -25.22 -18.71 45.80
N LEU A 85 -24.13 -17.97 45.57
CA LEU A 85 -24.16 -16.75 44.80
C LEU A 85 -24.45 -17.03 43.29
N LYS A 86 -23.84 -18.10 42.76
CA LYS A 86 -24.14 -18.55 41.39
C LYS A 86 -25.60 -18.93 41.21
N GLU A 87 -26.20 -19.59 42.24
CA GLU A 87 -27.62 -19.95 42.22
C GLU A 87 -28.52 -18.70 42.25
N THR A 88 -28.12 -17.68 43.02
CA THR A 88 -28.85 -16.43 43.10
C THR A 88 -28.83 -15.68 41.75
N VAL A 89 -27.68 -15.54 41.11
CA VAL A 89 -27.53 -14.93 39.78
C VAL A 89 -28.31 -15.72 38.74
N ARG A 90 -28.26 -17.07 38.82
CA ARG A 90 -29.01 -17.93 37.89
C ARG A 90 -30.51 -17.74 38.01
N LYS A 91 -31.04 -17.68 39.24
CA LYS A 91 -32.47 -17.43 39.50
C LYS A 91 -32.90 -16.05 38.98
N ASP A 92 -32.09 -15.03 39.12
CA ASP A 92 -32.36 -13.70 38.58
C ASP A 92 -32.48 -13.76 37.06
N ILE A 93 -31.51 -14.39 36.36
CA ILE A 93 -31.54 -14.56 34.90
C ILE A 93 -32.78 -15.35 34.47
N LEU A 94 -33.06 -16.48 35.12
CA LEU A 94 -34.22 -17.33 34.79
C LEU A 94 -35.58 -16.64 35.02
N SER A 95 -35.65 -15.70 35.98
CA SER A 95 -36.87 -14.94 36.22
C SER A 95 -37.23 -13.96 35.11
N LYS A 96 -36.25 -13.55 34.32
CA LYS A 96 -36.40 -12.62 33.18
C LYS A 96 -36.75 -13.35 31.88
N LEU A 97 -36.43 -14.64 31.80
CA LEU A 97 -36.60 -15.46 30.60
C LEU A 97 -37.99 -16.14 30.54
N SER A 98 -38.51 -16.35 29.33
CA SER A 98 -39.80 -16.98 29.08
C SER A 98 -39.78 -18.47 29.45
N ASP A 99 -40.94 -19.00 29.91
CA ASP A 99 -41.10 -20.43 30.20
C ASP A 99 -40.95 -21.32 28.93
N LYS A 100 -41.01 -20.73 27.74
CA LYS A 100 -40.81 -21.42 26.45
C LYS A 100 -39.36 -21.59 26.08
N ASP A 101 -38.42 -20.95 26.80
CA ASP A 101 -36.99 -21.03 26.48
C ASP A 101 -36.41 -22.41 26.84
N VAL A 102 -35.53 -22.93 25.97
CA VAL A 102 -34.82 -24.19 26.23
C VAL A 102 -33.47 -23.87 26.84
N ILE A 103 -33.28 -24.25 28.10
CA ILE A 103 -32.15 -23.82 28.92
C ILE A 103 -31.44 -25.01 29.56
N VAL A 104 -30.14 -25.09 29.39
CA VAL A 104 -29.24 -26.10 29.97
C VAL A 104 -28.30 -25.44 30.98
N LYS A 105 -28.20 -26.00 32.18
CA LYS A 105 -27.18 -25.64 33.17
C LYS A 105 -25.83 -26.22 32.72
N THR A 106 -24.79 -25.39 32.68
CA THR A 106 -23.45 -25.84 32.37
C THR A 106 -22.74 -26.45 33.58
N ALA A 107 -21.71 -27.25 33.35
CA ALA A 107 -20.88 -27.85 34.39
C ALA A 107 -20.21 -26.81 35.31
N SER A 108 -19.96 -25.60 34.82
CA SER A 108 -19.38 -24.48 35.58
C SER A 108 -20.43 -23.68 36.38
N GLY A 109 -21.71 -24.00 36.20
CA GLY A 109 -22.81 -23.32 36.85
C GLY A 109 -23.43 -22.18 36.04
N GLY A 110 -22.99 -21.92 34.82
CA GLY A 110 -23.60 -21.00 33.87
C GLY A 110 -24.81 -21.60 33.15
N LEU A 111 -25.22 -20.98 32.03
CA LEU A 111 -26.40 -21.39 31.26
C LEU A 111 -26.07 -21.42 29.76
N HIS A 112 -26.57 -22.44 29.03
CA HIS A 112 -26.75 -22.43 27.60
C HIS A 112 -28.22 -22.23 27.26
N ILE A 113 -28.57 -21.21 26.51
CA ILE A 113 -29.94 -20.91 26.08
C ILE A 113 -29.99 -21.19 24.57
N TYR A 114 -30.82 -22.14 24.16
CA TYR A 114 -31.02 -22.54 22.78
C TYR A 114 -32.14 -21.74 22.16
N CYS A 115 -31.87 -21.11 21.01
CA CYS A 115 -32.82 -20.26 20.31
C CYS A 115 -32.65 -20.31 18.80
N ASN A 116 -33.59 -19.73 18.07
CA ASN A 116 -33.50 -19.54 16.64
C ASN A 116 -32.44 -18.51 16.31
N THR A 117 -31.64 -18.78 15.27
CA THR A 117 -30.77 -17.77 14.67
C THR A 117 -31.65 -16.65 14.15
N ASN A 118 -31.20 -15.44 14.34
CA ASN A 118 -31.84 -14.31 13.77
C ASN A 118 -30.84 -13.58 12.90
N PHE A 119 -31.31 -12.95 11.87
CA PHE A 119 -30.51 -12.37 10.77
C PHE A 119 -29.69 -11.15 11.15
N PHE A 120 -29.48 -10.87 12.38
CA PHE A 120 -28.72 -9.73 12.87
C PHE A 120 -27.29 -10.06 13.30
N TYR A 121 -26.80 -11.26 13.00
CA TYR A 121 -25.47 -11.67 13.46
C TYR A 121 -24.38 -11.50 12.45
N SER A 122 -23.25 -11.08 13.00
CA SER A 122 -22.03 -10.97 12.26
C SER A 122 -21.55 -12.34 11.75
N THR A 123 -20.69 -12.28 10.76
CA THR A 123 -19.95 -13.38 10.11
C THR A 123 -19.11 -14.26 11.04
N SER A 124 -19.14 -14.03 12.35
CA SER A 124 -18.39 -14.79 13.34
C SER A 124 -19.23 -15.88 13.96
N ASN A 125 -18.84 -17.15 13.83
CA ASN A 125 -19.48 -18.31 14.46
C ASN A 125 -19.56 -18.22 15.98
N ARG A 126 -18.73 -17.39 16.59
CA ARG A 126 -18.66 -17.21 18.02
C ARG A 126 -18.34 -15.76 18.34
N MET A 127 -19.26 -15.12 19.04
CA MET A 127 -19.07 -13.80 19.62
C MET A 127 -18.72 -13.98 21.09
N ILE A 128 -17.45 -13.76 21.41
CA ILE A 128 -16.92 -13.94 22.77
C ILE A 128 -17.08 -12.62 23.54
N LYS A 129 -17.67 -12.70 24.76
CA LYS A 129 -17.89 -11.56 25.64
C LYS A 129 -18.59 -10.39 24.96
N CYS A 130 -19.61 -10.73 24.17
CA CYS A 130 -20.43 -9.72 23.50
C CYS A 130 -21.19 -8.82 24.48
N TYR A 131 -21.37 -9.31 25.70
CA TYR A 131 -21.82 -8.57 26.87
C TYR A 131 -21.03 -8.99 28.10
N SER A 132 -20.74 -8.07 29.01
CA SER A 132 -20.00 -8.35 30.24
C SER A 132 -20.50 -7.43 31.37
N CYS A 133 -20.81 -8.01 32.49
CA CYS A 133 -21.13 -7.30 33.71
C CYS A 133 -20.38 -7.92 34.93
N ASN A 134 -20.63 -7.46 36.13
CA ASN A 134 -19.94 -8.00 37.33
C ASN A 134 -20.32 -9.46 37.60
N ASP A 135 -21.52 -9.87 37.22
CA ASP A 135 -22.10 -11.15 37.59
C ASP A 135 -21.91 -12.24 36.54
N TYR A 136 -21.87 -11.86 35.24
CA TYR A 136 -21.72 -12.80 34.14
C TYR A 136 -21.24 -12.16 32.84
N ASP A 137 -20.64 -12.99 32.00
CA ASP A 137 -20.31 -12.72 30.59
C ASP A 137 -21.27 -13.48 29.69
N ILE A 138 -21.49 -12.97 28.46
CA ILE A 138 -22.26 -13.66 27.41
C ILE A 138 -21.42 -13.90 26.18
N ASP A 139 -21.40 -15.16 25.74
CA ASP A 139 -20.92 -15.59 24.43
C ASP A 139 -22.12 -16.02 23.57
N ILE A 140 -22.08 -15.70 22.27
CA ILE A 140 -23.08 -16.14 21.30
C ILE A 140 -22.40 -17.04 20.27
N MET A 141 -23.00 -18.24 20.06
CA MET A 141 -22.50 -19.25 19.11
C MET A 141 -23.58 -19.56 18.09
N THR A 142 -23.23 -19.40 16.80
CA THR A 142 -24.13 -19.58 15.67
C THR A 142 -23.43 -20.20 14.46
N SER A 143 -24.16 -20.56 13.42
CA SER A 143 -23.67 -21.33 12.27
C SER A 143 -23.32 -20.46 11.07
N MET A 144 -22.41 -19.49 11.19
CA MET A 144 -22.20 -18.52 10.10
C MET A 144 -20.93 -18.69 9.26
N ASP A 145 -20.00 -19.58 9.63
CA ASP A 145 -18.74 -19.74 8.90
C ASP A 145 -18.20 -21.17 9.05
N ASP A 146 -17.98 -21.85 7.94
CA ASP A 146 -17.44 -23.21 7.92
C ASP A 146 -15.96 -23.29 8.32
N SER A 147 -15.25 -22.16 8.36
CA SER A 147 -13.81 -22.13 8.67
C SER A 147 -13.49 -22.25 10.16
N LYS A 148 -14.44 -21.94 11.06
CA LYS A 148 -14.25 -21.98 12.52
C LYS A 148 -15.22 -22.94 13.18
N ARG A 149 -14.69 -23.78 14.06
CA ARG A 149 -15.47 -24.76 14.80
C ARG A 149 -16.05 -24.13 16.07
N SER A 150 -17.37 -24.03 16.17
CA SER A 150 -18.09 -23.72 17.42
C SER A 150 -18.62 -25.00 18.04
N LEU A 151 -18.00 -25.44 19.13
CA LEU A 151 -18.32 -26.68 19.83
C LEU A 151 -19.01 -26.34 21.15
N VAL A 152 -20.24 -26.84 21.36
CA VAL A 152 -21.02 -26.68 22.55
C VAL A 152 -21.31 -28.03 23.20
N VAL A 153 -21.03 -28.17 24.50
CA VAL A 153 -21.30 -29.41 25.23
C VAL A 153 -22.80 -29.53 25.46
N MET A 154 -23.38 -30.67 25.08
CA MET A 154 -24.78 -30.96 25.15
C MET A 154 -25.22 -31.34 26.59
N ALA A 155 -26.54 -31.23 26.87
CA ALA A 155 -27.10 -31.75 28.09
C ALA A 155 -26.83 -33.27 28.25
N ASP A 156 -26.85 -33.74 29.48
CA ASP A 156 -26.50 -35.11 29.89
C ASP A 156 -25.02 -35.49 29.76
N SER A 157 -24.19 -34.57 29.30
CA SER A 157 -22.75 -34.75 29.27
C SER A 157 -22.09 -34.48 30.58
N ARG A 158 -21.09 -35.29 30.93
CA ARG A 158 -20.32 -35.21 32.19
C ARG A 158 -18.91 -34.69 31.90
N VAL A 159 -18.52 -33.61 32.57
CA VAL A 159 -17.26 -32.94 32.35
C VAL A 159 -16.52 -32.70 33.65
N ARG A 160 -15.22 -33.01 33.65
CA ARG A 160 -14.28 -32.67 34.72
C ARG A 160 -13.11 -31.92 34.09
N LYS A 161 -12.80 -30.71 34.57
CA LYS A 161 -11.72 -29.90 34.05
C LYS A 161 -10.34 -30.46 34.42
N ASN A 162 -10.19 -30.87 35.66
CA ASN A 162 -8.96 -31.44 36.21
C ASN A 162 -9.24 -32.74 36.98
N ALA A 163 -8.23 -33.62 37.16
CA ALA A 163 -8.38 -34.88 37.86
C ALA A 163 -8.78 -34.73 39.33
N SER A 164 -8.55 -33.56 39.92
CA SER A 164 -8.90 -33.23 41.33
C SER A 164 -10.29 -32.61 41.50
N GLU A 165 -10.99 -32.24 40.40
CA GLU A 165 -12.29 -31.63 40.48
C GLU A 165 -13.41 -32.66 40.41
N PRO A 166 -14.60 -32.38 41.02
CA PRO A 166 -15.77 -33.23 40.87
C PRO A 166 -16.26 -33.29 39.41
N ILE A 167 -16.86 -34.40 39.05
CA ILE A 167 -17.51 -34.54 37.74
C ILE A 167 -18.83 -33.76 37.80
N ASN A 168 -18.97 -32.74 36.97
CA ASN A 168 -20.19 -31.94 36.86
C ASN A 168 -20.92 -32.30 35.56
N THR A 169 -22.27 -32.24 35.63
CA THR A 169 -23.14 -32.64 34.52
C THR A 169 -23.84 -31.41 33.91
N TYR A 170 -23.93 -31.38 32.60
CA TYR A 170 -24.82 -30.48 31.89
C TYR A 170 -26.24 -31.02 31.98
N SER A 171 -27.19 -30.24 32.44
CA SER A 171 -28.56 -30.70 32.63
C SER A 171 -29.58 -29.64 32.21
N PHE A 172 -30.69 -30.09 31.64
CA PHE A 172 -31.80 -29.16 31.37
C PHE A 172 -32.36 -28.58 32.68
N ILE A 173 -32.54 -27.27 32.70
CA ILE A 173 -33.31 -26.53 33.70
C ILE A 173 -34.70 -26.32 33.20
N ARG A 174 -34.85 -26.06 31.89
CA ARG A 174 -36.12 -25.77 31.23
C ARG A 174 -36.10 -26.36 29.83
N GLY A 175 -37.21 -26.98 29.41
CA GLY A 175 -37.29 -27.66 28.11
C GLY A 175 -36.57 -29.02 28.07
N SER A 176 -36.48 -29.57 26.88
CA SER A 176 -35.84 -30.87 26.55
C SER A 176 -35.41 -30.88 25.09
N TYR A 177 -34.79 -31.96 24.62
CA TYR A 177 -34.49 -32.18 23.19
C TYR A 177 -35.74 -32.24 22.32
N ASP A 178 -36.91 -32.56 22.87
CA ASP A 178 -38.18 -32.61 22.14
C ASP A 178 -38.92 -31.26 22.14
N SER A 179 -38.32 -30.24 22.75
CA SER A 179 -38.90 -28.89 22.77
C SER A 179 -38.67 -28.19 21.42
N THR A 180 -39.70 -27.51 20.92
CA THR A 180 -39.66 -26.67 19.74
C THR A 180 -39.08 -25.29 20.11
N LEU A 181 -38.13 -24.78 19.31
CA LEU A 181 -37.57 -23.44 19.52
C LEU A 181 -38.46 -22.40 18.85
N THR A 182 -39.17 -21.60 19.64
CA THR A 182 -40.09 -20.58 19.13
C THR A 182 -39.55 -19.15 19.25
N ARG A 183 -38.43 -18.97 19.93
CA ARG A 183 -37.86 -17.65 20.22
C ARG A 183 -36.53 -17.46 19.56
N THR A 184 -36.24 -16.22 19.21
CA THR A 184 -35.00 -15.80 18.56
C THR A 184 -33.98 -15.30 19.59
N VAL A 185 -32.75 -15.14 19.16
CA VAL A 185 -31.67 -14.52 19.97
C VAL A 185 -32.09 -13.14 20.48
N ASN A 186 -32.73 -12.32 19.65
CA ASN A 186 -33.17 -10.98 20.06
C ASN A 186 -34.24 -11.01 21.12
N ASP A 187 -35.16 -11.97 21.08
CA ASP A 187 -36.17 -12.14 22.13
C ASP A 187 -35.51 -12.40 23.48
N ILE A 188 -34.47 -13.27 23.49
CA ILE A 188 -33.73 -13.61 24.72
C ILE A 188 -32.94 -12.39 25.23
N LEU A 189 -32.21 -11.70 24.34
CA LEU A 189 -31.41 -10.54 24.71
C LEU A 189 -32.28 -9.36 25.19
N ASN A 190 -33.46 -9.17 24.61
CA ASN A 190 -34.41 -8.15 25.03
C ASN A 190 -34.97 -8.45 26.43
N ASP A 191 -35.33 -9.71 26.73
CA ASP A 191 -35.77 -10.13 28.05
C ASP A 191 -34.69 -9.87 29.12
N LEU A 192 -33.44 -10.07 28.77
CA LEU A 192 -32.29 -9.79 29.63
C LEU A 192 -31.92 -8.31 29.69
N ASN A 193 -32.54 -7.46 28.88
CA ASN A 193 -32.23 -6.04 28.69
C ASN A 193 -30.77 -5.80 28.27
N ILE A 194 -30.29 -6.64 27.37
CA ILE A 194 -28.89 -6.66 26.92
C ILE A 194 -28.79 -6.13 25.50
N LYS A 195 -27.90 -5.14 25.31
CA LYS A 195 -27.47 -4.67 24.00
C LYS A 195 -26.08 -5.26 23.66
N VAL A 196 -26.04 -6.09 22.64
CA VAL A 196 -24.86 -6.83 22.25
C VAL A 196 -23.95 -5.99 21.33
N ARG A 197 -22.65 -6.06 21.58
CA ARG A 197 -21.61 -5.46 20.76
C ARG A 197 -21.28 -6.36 19.57
N VAL A 198 -21.58 -5.92 18.35
CA VAL A 198 -21.25 -6.63 17.13
C VAL A 198 -20.11 -5.91 16.40
N GLU A 199 -18.96 -6.57 16.26
CA GLU A 199 -17.92 -6.13 15.35
C GLU A 199 -18.27 -6.62 13.93
N GLN A 200 -18.63 -5.69 13.07
CA GLN A 200 -18.80 -6.02 11.64
C GLN A 200 -17.46 -6.38 11.02
N LYS A 201 -17.31 -7.62 10.59
CA LYS A 201 -16.21 -8.11 9.73
C LYS A 201 -16.69 -8.34 8.29
N ASN A 202 -17.34 -7.38 7.69
CA ASN A 202 -17.58 -7.42 6.26
C ASN A 202 -16.74 -6.33 5.60
N GLU A 203 -15.58 -6.71 5.08
CA GLU A 203 -14.65 -5.75 4.47
C GLU A 203 -15.27 -5.08 3.23
N GLU A 204 -16.11 -5.78 2.47
CA GLU A 204 -16.77 -5.20 1.29
C GLU A 204 -17.90 -4.26 1.65
N ILE A 205 -18.75 -4.59 2.63
CA ILE A 205 -19.78 -3.66 3.13
C ILE A 205 -19.12 -2.50 3.87
N LYS A 206 -18.02 -2.73 4.61
CA LYS A 206 -17.21 -1.66 5.20
C LYS A 206 -16.57 -0.78 4.14
N THR A 207 -16.14 -1.34 3.02
CA THR A 207 -15.56 -0.57 1.92
C THR A 207 -16.64 0.32 1.28
N ILE A 208 -17.82 -0.20 0.98
CA ILE A 208 -18.94 0.59 0.43
C ILE A 208 -19.45 1.62 1.45
N MET A 209 -19.57 1.25 2.73
CA MET A 209 -19.98 2.17 3.79
C MET A 209 -18.90 3.21 4.11
N ASN A 210 -17.61 2.85 4.06
CA ASN A 210 -16.50 3.79 4.29
C ASN A 210 -16.22 4.66 3.06
N GLU A 211 -16.40 4.14 1.85
CA GLU A 211 -16.29 4.93 0.61
C GLU A 211 -17.38 6.00 0.49
N ASN A 212 -18.51 5.81 1.18
CA ASN A 212 -19.70 6.65 1.03
C ASN A 212 -20.20 7.27 2.36
N LYS A 213 -19.45 7.20 3.45
CA LYS A 213 -19.84 7.77 4.76
C LYS A 213 -20.13 9.27 4.73
N ASP A 214 -19.59 9.99 3.75
CA ASP A 214 -19.78 11.43 3.58
C ASP A 214 -20.61 11.78 2.33
N VAL A 215 -21.20 10.79 1.64
CA VAL A 215 -22.15 11.06 0.57
C VAL A 215 -23.50 11.27 1.26
N ASN A 216 -23.85 12.53 1.42
CA ASN A 216 -25.22 12.89 1.72
C ASN A 216 -26.05 12.39 0.53
N ILE A 217 -27.02 11.51 0.78
CA ILE A 217 -27.95 11.12 -0.28
C ILE A 217 -28.84 12.31 -0.51
N ASP A 218 -28.51 13.07 -1.54
CA ASP A 218 -29.39 14.12 -2.04
C ASP A 218 -30.59 13.50 -2.77
N ASP A 219 -31.63 14.29 -2.95
CA ASP A 219 -32.86 13.84 -3.62
C ASP A 219 -32.60 13.26 -5.01
N LYS A 220 -31.58 13.75 -5.72
CA LYS A 220 -31.25 13.27 -7.06
C LYS A 220 -30.66 11.86 -7.06
N LEU A 221 -29.76 11.57 -6.11
CA LEU A 221 -29.19 10.25 -5.94
C LEU A 221 -30.25 9.27 -5.41
N ALA A 222 -31.09 9.72 -4.45
CA ALA A 222 -32.18 8.91 -3.91
C ALA A 222 -33.19 8.54 -4.99
N GLN A 223 -33.62 9.50 -5.82
CA GLN A 223 -34.52 9.26 -6.95
C GLN A 223 -33.91 8.29 -7.97
N SER A 224 -32.64 8.50 -8.36
CA SER A 224 -31.95 7.59 -9.28
C SER A 224 -31.83 6.16 -8.76
N ILE A 225 -31.70 5.98 -7.43
CA ILE A 225 -31.69 4.65 -6.80
C ILE A 225 -33.10 4.02 -6.92
N VAL A 226 -34.15 4.78 -6.62
CA VAL A 226 -35.54 4.31 -6.65
C VAL A 226 -35.97 3.97 -8.07
N ASP A 227 -35.65 4.82 -9.06
CA ASP A 227 -35.93 4.60 -10.48
C ASP A 227 -35.25 3.32 -10.98
N GLY A 228 -34.01 3.07 -10.60
CA GLY A 228 -33.27 1.86 -10.98
C GLY A 228 -33.88 0.58 -10.42
N ILE A 229 -34.53 0.65 -9.28
CA ILE A 229 -35.27 -0.50 -8.72
C ILE A 229 -36.58 -0.73 -9.48
N SER A 230 -37.21 0.32 -10.03
CA SER A 230 -38.47 0.21 -10.79
C SER A 230 -38.30 -0.47 -12.13
N ASP A 231 -37.15 -0.33 -12.77
CA ASP A 231 -36.84 -0.84 -14.13
C ASP A 231 -36.48 -2.32 -14.17
N PHE A 232 -36.70 -3.08 -13.11
CA PHE A 232 -36.29 -4.46 -13.01
C PHE A 232 -37.21 -5.39 -13.80
N GLU A 233 -36.77 -5.85 -14.95
CA GLU A 233 -37.39 -6.99 -15.64
C GLU A 233 -37.05 -8.29 -14.93
N VAL A 234 -38.02 -8.83 -14.17
CA VAL A 234 -37.91 -10.16 -13.58
C VAL A 234 -38.09 -11.19 -14.70
N HIS A 235 -37.04 -11.75 -15.21
CA HIS A 235 -37.09 -12.98 -15.98
C HIS A 235 -37.48 -14.13 -15.06
N ASN A 236 -38.75 -14.50 -15.10
CA ASN A 236 -39.31 -15.67 -14.45
C ASN A 236 -38.81 -16.95 -15.10
N ASP A 237 -37.63 -17.39 -14.77
CA ASP A 237 -37.17 -18.75 -14.99
C ASP A 237 -37.46 -19.60 -13.75
N GLY A 238 -38.73 -19.77 -13.42
CA GLY A 238 -39.25 -20.86 -12.57
C GLY A 238 -38.46 -21.31 -11.32
N GLY A 239 -37.54 -20.51 -10.84
CA GLY A 239 -36.66 -20.84 -9.74
C GLY A 239 -36.47 -19.67 -8.78
N ASN A 240 -36.58 -19.92 -7.51
CA ASN A 240 -36.32 -19.07 -6.39
C ASN A 240 -35.28 -18.01 -6.73
N MET A 241 -35.64 -16.73 -6.69
CA MET A 241 -34.67 -15.66 -6.63
C MET A 241 -33.92 -15.78 -5.31
N ASN A 242 -32.80 -16.47 -5.33
CA ASN A 242 -31.81 -16.36 -4.29
C ASN A 242 -31.18 -14.97 -4.45
N LEU A 243 -31.67 -13.99 -3.72
CA LEU A 243 -30.89 -12.83 -3.39
C LEU A 243 -29.59 -13.38 -2.79
N GLU A 244 -28.47 -13.24 -3.50
CA GLU A 244 -27.23 -13.82 -3.04
C GLU A 244 -26.94 -13.47 -1.59
N LYS A 245 -26.30 -14.34 -0.89
CA LYS A 245 -26.02 -14.54 0.55
C LYS A 245 -25.70 -13.29 1.40
N GLU A 246 -25.81 -12.06 0.89
CA GLU A 246 -25.28 -10.87 1.56
C GLU A 246 -26.31 -9.78 1.93
N ILE A 247 -27.51 -9.80 1.35
CA ILE A 247 -28.52 -8.74 1.58
C ILE A 247 -29.85 -9.36 1.93
N THR A 248 -30.32 -9.10 3.12
CA THR A 248 -31.63 -9.58 3.58
C THR A 248 -32.72 -8.61 3.16
N LEU A 249 -33.94 -9.11 2.88
CA LEU A 249 -35.10 -8.27 2.63
C LEU A 249 -35.32 -7.26 3.76
N PHE A 250 -35.05 -7.66 4.98
CA PHE A 250 -35.14 -6.77 6.15
C PHE A 250 -34.14 -5.61 6.09
N THR A 251 -32.88 -5.87 5.70
CA THR A 251 -31.87 -4.84 5.51
C THR A 251 -32.25 -3.90 4.36
N LEU A 252 -32.89 -4.43 3.32
CA LEU A 252 -33.47 -3.66 2.22
C LEU A 252 -34.51 -2.64 2.71
N PHE A 253 -35.45 -3.10 3.52
CA PHE A 253 -36.50 -2.24 4.06
C PHE A 253 -35.97 -1.20 5.04
N GLN A 254 -34.98 -1.57 5.85
CA GLN A 254 -34.26 -0.60 6.67
C GLN A 254 -33.52 0.45 5.84
N ALA A 255 -32.98 0.06 4.68
CA ALA A 255 -32.35 0.99 3.74
C ALA A 255 -33.35 1.93 3.11
N ILE A 256 -34.54 1.43 2.76
CA ILE A 256 -35.66 2.26 2.26
C ILE A 256 -36.09 3.29 3.30
N ASN A 257 -36.21 2.90 4.57
CA ASN A 257 -36.58 3.83 5.65
C ASN A 257 -35.53 4.93 5.90
N SER A 258 -34.35 4.80 5.33
CA SER A 258 -33.29 5.81 5.38
C SER A 258 -33.27 6.73 4.16
N LEU A 259 -34.17 6.55 3.21
CA LEU A 259 -34.40 7.46 2.09
C LEU A 259 -35.23 8.69 2.53
N PRO A 260 -35.25 9.77 1.73
CA PRO A 260 -36.16 10.88 1.95
C PRO A 260 -37.63 10.43 2.01
N ASP A 261 -38.41 10.95 2.96
CA ASP A 261 -39.79 10.51 3.28
C ASP A 261 -40.71 10.40 2.04
N HIS A 262 -40.56 11.29 1.07
CA HIS A 262 -41.39 11.33 -0.14
C HIS A 262 -41.13 10.16 -1.12
N LEU A 263 -39.99 9.47 -1.01
CA LEU A 263 -39.58 8.35 -1.87
C LEU A 263 -39.79 6.99 -1.22
N ILE A 264 -40.08 6.92 0.10
CA ILE A 264 -40.17 5.68 0.85
C ILE A 264 -41.25 4.76 0.27
N ASN A 265 -42.45 5.27 0.02
CA ASN A 265 -43.56 4.45 -0.48
C ASN A 265 -43.29 3.89 -1.88
N GLU A 266 -42.77 4.72 -2.77
CA GLU A 266 -42.38 4.32 -4.13
C GLU A 266 -41.28 3.23 -4.08
N ALA A 267 -40.26 3.42 -3.24
CA ALA A 267 -39.20 2.45 -3.05
C ALA A 267 -39.73 1.12 -2.48
N TYR A 268 -40.70 1.15 -1.58
CA TYR A 268 -41.38 -0.07 -1.06
C TYR A 268 -42.07 -0.81 -2.20
N ASP A 269 -42.87 -0.12 -3.01
CA ASP A 269 -43.63 -0.73 -4.09
C ASP A 269 -42.66 -1.34 -5.13
N ASN A 270 -41.59 -0.64 -5.48
CA ASN A 270 -40.57 -1.12 -6.40
C ASN A 270 -39.86 -2.38 -5.87
N VAL A 271 -39.47 -2.41 -4.59
CA VAL A 271 -38.84 -3.60 -4.00
C VAL A 271 -39.80 -4.76 -3.88
N TYR A 272 -41.09 -4.52 -3.56
CA TYR A 272 -42.11 -5.59 -3.56
C TYR A 272 -42.25 -6.22 -4.95
N ASN A 273 -42.29 -5.41 -5.98
CA ASN A 273 -42.38 -5.88 -7.37
C ASN A 273 -41.10 -6.63 -7.77
N PHE A 274 -39.94 -6.10 -7.40
CA PHE A 274 -38.64 -6.70 -7.63
C PHE A 274 -38.50 -8.07 -7.01
N CYS A 275 -38.90 -8.22 -5.75
CA CYS A 275 -38.75 -9.47 -5.01
C CYS A 275 -39.86 -10.49 -5.32
N ASN A 276 -40.86 -10.13 -6.13
CA ASN A 276 -41.99 -10.97 -6.49
C ASN A 276 -42.63 -11.72 -5.29
N LEU A 277 -42.81 -10.99 -4.17
CA LEU A 277 -43.28 -11.54 -2.94
C LEU A 277 -44.76 -11.93 -3.01
N THR A 278 -45.13 -13.11 -2.47
CA THR A 278 -46.53 -13.50 -2.30
C THR A 278 -47.20 -12.61 -1.26
N GLU A 279 -48.53 -12.45 -1.36
CA GLU A 279 -49.32 -11.65 -0.41
C GLU A 279 -49.12 -12.04 1.08
N ASN A 280 -48.99 -13.34 1.34
CA ASN A 280 -48.68 -13.85 2.68
C ASN A 280 -47.27 -13.50 3.15
N ALA A 281 -46.30 -13.53 2.26
CA ALA A 281 -44.94 -13.13 2.53
C ALA A 281 -44.83 -11.64 2.82
N LYS A 282 -45.53 -10.80 2.03
CA LYS A 282 -45.66 -9.35 2.26
C LYS A 282 -46.19 -9.05 3.67
N SER A 283 -47.35 -9.64 4.04
CA SER A 283 -47.98 -9.41 5.36
C SER A 283 -47.09 -9.84 6.54
N ASN A 284 -46.45 -10.98 6.43
CA ASN A 284 -45.52 -11.45 7.49
C ASN A 284 -44.28 -10.56 7.58
N PHE A 285 -43.82 -10.10 6.47
CA PHE A 285 -42.68 -9.23 6.37
C PHE A 285 -42.96 -7.83 6.92
N GLU A 286 -44.11 -7.23 6.60
CA GLU A 286 -44.59 -5.95 7.17
C GLU A 286 -44.69 -6.00 8.69
N LYS A 287 -45.17 -7.13 9.24
CA LYS A 287 -45.20 -7.35 10.68
C LYS A 287 -43.82 -7.42 11.30
N ALA A 288 -42.85 -8.04 10.61
CA ALA A 288 -41.48 -8.10 11.07
C ALA A 288 -40.81 -6.71 10.97
N CYS A 289 -41.02 -5.98 9.89
CA CYS A 289 -40.50 -4.63 9.68
C CYS A 289 -41.05 -3.62 10.69
N SER A 290 -42.37 -3.65 10.99
CA SER A 290 -42.95 -2.77 11.99
C SER A 290 -42.43 -3.04 13.42
N ARG A 291 -42.04 -4.29 13.71
CA ARG A 291 -41.44 -4.66 15.01
C ARG A 291 -40.00 -4.12 15.17
N TYR A 292 -39.29 -3.95 14.08
CA TYR A 292 -37.86 -3.56 14.06
C TYR A 292 -37.57 -2.25 13.31
N ALA A 293 -38.61 -1.44 13.05
CA ALA A 293 -38.53 -0.18 12.33
C ALA A 293 -37.57 0.87 12.95
N HIS A 294 -37.20 0.67 14.21
CA HIS A 294 -36.25 1.55 14.92
C HIS A 294 -34.78 1.25 14.63
N LEU A 295 -34.48 0.19 13.89
CA LEU A 295 -33.12 -0.16 13.49
C LEU A 295 -32.85 0.44 12.12
N MET A 296 -32.06 1.52 12.07
CA MET A 296 -31.68 2.17 10.81
C MET A 296 -30.48 1.46 10.18
N THR A 297 -30.52 1.28 8.87
CA THR A 297 -29.35 0.84 8.08
C THR A 297 -29.08 1.84 6.95
N SER A 298 -27.96 1.69 6.27
CA SER A 298 -27.56 2.61 5.21
C SER A 298 -28.37 2.36 3.93
N PRO A 299 -28.87 3.40 3.24
CA PRO A 299 -29.54 3.28 1.95
C PRO A 299 -28.61 2.78 0.82
N PHE A 300 -27.31 2.70 1.07
CA PHE A 300 -26.33 2.10 0.13
C PHE A 300 -26.52 0.60 -0.09
N VAL A 301 -27.34 -0.07 0.68
CA VAL A 301 -27.79 -1.44 0.39
C VAL A 301 -28.56 -1.48 -0.94
N LEU A 302 -29.40 -0.49 -1.22
CA LEU A 302 -30.10 -0.35 -2.51
C LEU A 302 -29.13 -0.16 -3.67
N VAL A 303 -28.08 0.63 -3.46
CA VAL A 303 -27.00 0.83 -4.44
C VAL A 303 -26.28 -0.50 -4.75
N LYS A 304 -26.04 -1.35 -3.75
CA LYS A 304 -25.44 -2.66 -3.96
C LYS A 304 -26.30 -3.58 -4.80
N ILE A 305 -27.60 -3.54 -4.61
CA ILE A 305 -28.58 -4.30 -5.40
C ILE A 305 -28.53 -3.85 -6.85
N LEU A 306 -28.58 -2.56 -7.12
CA LEU A 306 -28.47 -2.04 -8.47
C LEU A 306 -27.16 -2.47 -9.12
N LYS A 307 -26.04 -2.43 -8.39
CA LYS A 307 -24.75 -2.86 -8.90
C LYS A 307 -24.71 -4.36 -9.25
N LEU A 308 -25.41 -5.20 -8.50
CA LEU A 308 -25.41 -6.65 -8.68
C LEU A 308 -26.41 -7.08 -9.80
N TYR A 309 -27.59 -6.48 -9.83
CA TYR A 309 -28.70 -6.95 -10.65
C TYR A 309 -28.99 -6.04 -11.85
N GLN A 310 -28.63 -4.75 -11.77
CA GLN A 310 -28.82 -3.72 -12.81
C GLN A 310 -27.52 -2.99 -13.12
N LYS A 311 -26.48 -3.74 -13.45
CA LYS A 311 -25.14 -3.19 -13.58
C LYS A 311 -25.03 -2.07 -14.61
N GLU A 312 -25.71 -2.20 -15.77
CA GLU A 312 -25.68 -1.18 -16.81
C GLU A 312 -26.36 0.11 -16.33
N TYR A 313 -27.54 0.02 -15.72
CA TYR A 313 -28.22 1.16 -15.11
C TYR A 313 -27.37 1.79 -13.98
N TYR A 314 -26.80 0.96 -13.11
CA TYR A 314 -25.92 1.43 -12.04
C TYR A 314 -24.71 2.21 -12.59
N ASP A 315 -24.03 1.68 -13.60
CA ASP A 315 -22.84 2.29 -14.18
C ASP A 315 -23.17 3.62 -14.89
N GLU A 316 -24.36 3.74 -15.50
CA GLU A 316 -24.79 4.90 -16.26
C GLU A 316 -25.43 6.00 -15.39
N TYR A 317 -26.30 5.66 -14.44
CA TYR A 317 -27.12 6.66 -13.73
C TYR A 317 -26.75 6.82 -12.25
N VAL A 318 -26.34 5.77 -11.55
CA VAL A 318 -26.08 5.80 -10.11
C VAL A 318 -24.59 6.03 -9.81
N LEU A 319 -23.71 5.32 -10.48
CA LEU A 319 -22.27 5.43 -10.27
C LEU A 319 -21.71 6.84 -10.52
N PRO A 320 -22.13 7.62 -11.53
CA PRO A 320 -21.68 8.99 -11.70
C PRO A 320 -22.09 9.93 -10.55
N LEU A 321 -23.24 9.68 -9.93
CA LEU A 321 -23.72 10.46 -8.77
C LEU A 321 -23.01 10.07 -7.48
N LEU A 322 -22.62 8.79 -7.35
CA LEU A 322 -21.80 8.30 -6.24
C LEU A 322 -20.33 8.68 -6.38
N ARG A 323 -19.85 8.78 -7.60
CA ARG A 323 -18.51 9.30 -7.85
C ARG A 323 -18.52 10.77 -7.45
N LYS A 324 -18.09 11.06 -6.23
CA LYS A 324 -17.52 12.38 -5.98
C LYS A 324 -16.57 12.64 -7.15
N PRO A 325 -16.62 13.81 -7.80
CA PRO A 325 -15.62 14.11 -8.82
C PRO A 325 -14.29 13.78 -8.17
N LYS A 326 -13.54 12.87 -8.82
CA LYS A 326 -12.19 12.53 -8.35
C LYS A 326 -11.47 13.85 -8.37
N ILE A 327 -11.36 14.49 -7.23
CA ILE A 327 -10.63 15.72 -7.10
C ILE A 327 -9.19 15.30 -7.37
N THR A 328 -8.76 15.42 -8.60
CA THR A 328 -7.36 15.22 -8.99
C THR A 328 -6.60 16.41 -8.47
N PHE A 329 -6.19 16.30 -7.23
CA PHE A 329 -5.30 17.27 -6.64
C PHE A 329 -3.88 16.87 -7.02
N ASP A 330 -3.21 17.68 -7.81
CA ASP A 330 -1.79 17.52 -8.05
C ASP A 330 -0.99 18.19 -6.92
N ILE A 331 0.03 17.50 -6.45
CA ILE A 331 1.00 18.15 -5.55
C ILE A 331 1.81 19.13 -6.40
N LYS A 332 1.66 20.43 -6.12
CA LYS A 332 2.40 21.49 -6.80
C LYS A 332 3.67 21.80 -6.02
N LEU A 333 4.84 21.52 -6.58
CA LEU A 333 6.12 21.82 -5.93
C LEU A 333 6.51 23.31 -5.95
N ASP A 334 5.95 24.08 -6.85
CA ASP A 334 6.10 25.54 -6.92
C ASP A 334 5.27 26.29 -5.87
N ASP A 335 4.30 25.60 -5.26
CA ASP A 335 3.46 26.13 -4.19
C ASP A 335 4.20 26.01 -2.84
N SER A 336 4.40 27.12 -2.16
CA SER A 336 5.07 27.18 -0.83
C SER A 336 4.27 26.54 0.30
N PHE A 337 3.05 26.05 0.04
CA PHE A 337 2.18 25.46 1.05
C PHE A 337 2.68 24.07 1.48
N LEU A 338 2.88 23.89 2.78
CA LEU A 338 3.41 22.69 3.42
C LEU A 338 2.49 22.20 4.56
N ILE A 339 2.81 21.05 5.13
CA ILE A 339 2.08 20.52 6.31
C ILE A 339 2.14 21.45 7.52
N THR A 340 3.17 22.27 7.62
CA THR A 340 3.32 23.32 8.67
C THR A 340 2.27 24.42 8.53
N ASP A 341 1.80 24.69 7.31
CA ASP A 341 0.75 25.69 7.07
C ASP A 341 -0.61 25.15 7.48
N ILE A 342 -0.87 23.84 7.28
CA ILE A 342 -2.07 23.17 7.81
C ILE A 342 -2.09 23.28 9.33
N ARG A 343 -0.95 23.03 10.00
CA ARG A 343 -0.83 23.18 11.45
C ARG A 343 -1.13 24.61 11.89
N ARG A 344 -0.53 25.60 11.24
CA ARG A 344 -0.75 27.03 11.53
C ARG A 344 -2.21 27.44 11.33
N LYS A 345 -2.86 26.99 10.26
CA LYS A 345 -4.31 27.22 10.02
C LYS A 345 -5.17 26.58 11.12
N ALA A 346 -4.83 25.37 11.56
CA ALA A 346 -5.53 24.68 12.65
C ALA A 346 -5.39 25.41 13.99
N GLU A 347 -4.17 25.84 14.35
CA GLU A 347 -3.88 26.62 15.56
C GLU A 347 -4.62 27.97 15.58
N ASN A 348 -4.80 28.58 14.42
CA ASN A 348 -5.56 29.82 14.24
C ASN A 348 -7.08 29.60 14.04
N HIS A 349 -7.58 28.38 14.24
CA HIS A 349 -9.01 28.02 14.08
C HIS A 349 -9.62 28.44 12.73
N GLN A 350 -8.84 28.35 11.65
CA GLN A 350 -9.27 28.79 10.32
C GLN A 350 -10.11 27.75 9.58
N TYR A 351 -10.07 26.46 9.97
CA TYR A 351 -10.86 25.40 9.37
C TYR A 351 -12.28 25.36 9.93
N LYS A 352 -13.25 25.39 9.03
CA LYS A 352 -14.69 25.32 9.36
C LYS A 352 -15.26 23.91 9.21
N ASN A 353 -14.72 23.12 8.31
CA ASN A 353 -15.21 21.78 7.98
C ASN A 353 -14.08 20.88 7.45
N SER A 354 -14.39 19.58 7.36
CA SER A 354 -13.44 18.56 6.87
C SER A 354 -13.05 18.74 5.39
N SER A 355 -13.92 19.37 4.56
CA SER A 355 -13.63 19.56 3.14
C SER A 355 -12.49 20.56 2.90
N GLU A 356 -12.41 21.65 3.68
CA GLU A 356 -11.31 22.59 3.62
C GLU A 356 -9.97 21.95 4.03
N VAL A 357 -10.03 21.06 5.02
CA VAL A 357 -8.84 20.33 5.51
C VAL A 357 -8.33 19.36 4.47
N ILE A 358 -9.22 18.59 3.80
CA ILE A 358 -8.81 17.62 2.80
C ILE A 358 -8.29 18.29 1.52
N GLU A 359 -8.81 19.45 1.17
CA GLU A 359 -8.28 20.26 0.09
C GLU A 359 -6.82 20.67 0.37
N ASP A 360 -6.54 21.18 1.56
CA ASP A 360 -5.17 21.54 1.95
C ASP A 360 -4.27 20.31 2.10
N LEU A 361 -4.75 19.20 2.66
CA LEU A 361 -4.00 17.93 2.74
C LEU A 361 -3.66 17.42 1.33
N SER A 362 -4.57 17.57 0.37
CA SER A 362 -4.34 17.15 -1.01
C SER A 362 -3.23 17.93 -1.72
N ARG A 363 -2.91 19.13 -1.28
CA ARG A 363 -1.78 19.93 -1.79
C ARG A 363 -0.43 19.44 -1.29
N VAL A 364 -0.40 18.59 -0.28
CA VAL A 364 0.84 18.18 0.39
C VAL A 364 1.02 16.68 0.55
N ILE A 365 -0.03 15.86 0.41
CA ILE A 365 0.01 14.43 0.71
C ILE A 365 -0.66 13.60 -0.40
N ARG A 366 -0.07 12.42 -0.70
CA ARG A 366 -0.70 11.31 -1.43
C ARG A 366 -0.49 10.02 -0.65
N PHE A 367 -1.43 9.10 -0.76
CA PHE A 367 -1.31 7.76 -0.21
C PHE A 367 -1.02 6.76 -1.33
N VAL A 368 -0.04 5.90 -1.13
CA VAL A 368 0.34 4.84 -2.08
C VAL A 368 -0.14 3.51 -1.53
N ASP A 369 -1.06 2.88 -2.25
CA ASP A 369 -1.64 1.57 -1.90
C ASP A 369 -1.21 0.50 -2.92
N CYS A 370 0.10 0.24 -2.98
CA CYS A 370 0.66 -0.84 -3.79
C CYS A 370 1.74 -1.56 -2.98
N GLY A 371 1.49 -2.83 -2.65
CA GLY A 371 2.42 -3.66 -1.87
C GLY A 371 2.68 -3.11 -0.47
N ASN A 372 3.68 -2.27 -0.32
CA ASN A 372 3.95 -1.55 0.93
C ASN A 372 3.18 -0.23 0.96
N LYS A 373 2.39 -0.02 2.02
CA LYS A 373 1.59 1.19 2.20
C LYS A 373 2.43 2.30 2.80
N TYR A 374 2.51 3.44 2.11
CA TYR A 374 3.24 4.62 2.58
C TYR A 374 2.61 5.91 2.04
N PHE A 375 3.02 7.05 2.59
CA PHE A 375 2.60 8.36 2.13
C PHE A 375 3.71 9.04 1.34
N ILE A 376 3.31 9.81 0.37
CA ILE A 376 4.13 10.81 -0.30
C ILE A 376 3.81 12.15 0.35
N GLN A 377 4.82 12.89 0.77
CA GLN A 377 4.70 14.20 1.39
C GLN A 377 5.54 15.22 0.65
N LYS A 378 4.99 16.41 0.48
CA LYS A 378 5.74 17.58 0.00
C LYS A 378 6.48 18.22 1.18
N ASP A 379 7.80 18.32 1.06
CA ASP A 379 8.69 18.94 2.02
C ASP A 379 9.51 20.06 1.36
N TYR A 380 10.12 20.92 2.17
CA TYR A 380 11.02 21.96 1.70
C TYR A 380 12.48 21.55 1.91
N ASN A 381 13.25 21.51 0.83
CA ASN A 381 14.69 21.31 0.90
C ASN A 381 15.41 22.66 1.00
N ILE A 382 16.04 22.90 2.15
CA ILE A 382 16.76 24.14 2.43
C ILE A 382 17.98 24.31 1.51
N HIS A 383 18.65 23.22 1.14
CA HIS A 383 19.86 23.28 0.31
C HIS A 383 19.54 23.62 -1.16
N ASP A 384 18.52 22.95 -1.73
CA ASP A 384 18.08 23.20 -3.10
C ASP A 384 17.15 24.42 -3.19
N LYS A 385 16.71 24.96 -2.04
CA LYS A 385 15.76 26.07 -1.94
C LYS A 385 14.49 25.86 -2.77
N MET A 386 13.97 24.66 -2.72
CA MET A 386 12.75 24.27 -3.42
C MET A 386 12.01 23.17 -2.67
N ASN A 387 10.75 22.98 -3.03
CA ASN A 387 9.99 21.86 -2.53
C ASN A 387 10.48 20.54 -3.17
N GLN A 388 10.40 19.47 -2.39
CA GLN A 388 10.77 18.12 -2.82
C GLN A 388 9.73 17.10 -2.32
N ILE A 389 9.82 15.89 -2.84
CA ILE A 389 9.00 14.75 -2.43
C ILE A 389 9.75 13.89 -1.42
N SER A 390 9.09 13.56 -0.32
CA SER A 390 9.56 12.61 0.71
C SER A 390 8.61 11.42 0.80
N PHE A 391 9.16 10.23 1.10
CA PHE A 391 8.38 9.03 1.38
C PHE A 391 8.26 8.84 2.89
N VAL A 392 7.03 8.75 3.39
CA VAL A 392 6.73 8.76 4.82
C VAL A 392 5.95 7.50 5.20
N LEU A 393 6.42 6.77 6.22
CA LEU A 393 5.68 5.63 6.77
C LEU A 393 4.34 6.07 7.34
N GLN A 394 3.35 5.20 7.25
CA GLN A 394 2.01 5.45 7.78
C GLN A 394 2.02 5.78 9.28
N SER A 395 2.89 5.13 10.07
CA SER A 395 3.05 5.42 11.50
C SER A 395 3.48 6.87 11.75
N ASN A 396 4.50 7.34 11.01
CA ASN A 396 5.05 8.68 11.17
C ASN A 396 4.05 9.76 10.69
N MET A 397 3.36 9.49 9.58
CA MET A 397 2.29 10.37 9.09
C MET A 397 1.16 10.48 10.11
N LYS A 398 0.72 9.35 10.67
CA LYS A 398 -0.29 9.30 11.71
C LYS A 398 0.10 10.13 12.93
N GLU A 399 1.33 9.99 13.43
CA GLU A 399 1.81 10.78 14.58
C GLU A 399 1.82 12.27 14.25
N SER A 400 2.34 12.67 13.10
CA SER A 400 2.39 14.06 12.67
C SER A 400 1.00 14.69 12.57
N LEU A 401 0.05 14.01 11.93
CA LEU A 401 -1.30 14.54 11.70
C LEU A 401 -2.22 14.47 12.93
N LYS A 402 -2.01 13.52 13.84
CA LYS A 402 -2.72 13.48 15.12
C LYS A 402 -2.41 14.66 16.02
N MET A 403 -1.23 15.26 15.89
CA MET A 403 -0.86 16.48 16.63
C MET A 403 -1.64 17.71 16.14
N ILE A 404 -2.18 17.70 14.92
CA ILE A 404 -2.94 18.80 14.34
C ILE A 404 -4.41 18.64 14.75
N LYS A 405 -4.82 19.36 15.78
CA LYS A 405 -6.21 19.40 16.28
C LYS A 405 -6.98 20.46 15.51
N LEU A 406 -8.11 20.09 14.92
CA LEU A 406 -8.88 20.95 14.03
C LEU A 406 -10.07 21.61 14.78
N PHE A 407 -11.11 20.88 14.98
CA PHE A 407 -12.36 21.34 15.59
C PHE A 407 -12.98 20.25 16.47
N LYS A 408 -14.08 20.53 17.14
CA LYS A 408 -14.80 19.54 17.94
C LYS A 408 -16.12 19.19 17.25
N GLU A 409 -16.37 17.90 17.08
CA GLU A 409 -17.65 17.34 16.65
C GLU A 409 -18.16 16.40 17.74
N GLU A 410 -19.41 16.55 18.15
CA GLU A 410 -20.07 15.73 19.20
C GLU A 410 -19.22 15.55 20.47
N GLY A 411 -18.48 16.60 20.86
CA GLY A 411 -17.62 16.57 22.04
C GLY A 411 -16.25 15.93 21.85
N LYS A 412 -15.96 15.32 20.67
CA LYS A 412 -14.65 14.76 20.33
C LYS A 412 -13.81 15.76 19.53
N THR A 413 -12.54 15.82 19.84
CA THR A 413 -11.60 16.60 19.03
C THR A 413 -11.26 15.82 17.76
N ILE A 414 -11.56 16.40 16.61
CA ILE A 414 -11.19 15.88 15.30
C ILE A 414 -9.78 16.32 14.96
N THR A 415 -8.95 15.40 14.50
CA THR A 415 -7.58 15.66 14.08
C THR A 415 -7.45 15.60 12.54
N ALA A 416 -6.37 16.16 12.01
CA ALA A 416 -6.09 16.06 10.58
C ALA A 416 -5.93 14.60 10.11
N TRP A 417 -5.52 13.69 11.01
CA TRP A 417 -5.48 12.25 10.73
C TRP A 417 -6.88 11.65 10.55
N ASP A 418 -7.84 12.04 11.39
CA ASP A 418 -9.21 11.52 11.30
C ASP A 418 -9.86 11.97 10.00
N VAL A 419 -9.67 13.22 9.60
CA VAL A 419 -10.15 13.74 8.31
C VAL A 419 -9.48 13.01 7.14
N LEU A 420 -8.15 12.81 7.19
CA LEU A 420 -7.43 12.08 6.15
C LEU A 420 -7.95 10.66 5.98
N LEU A 421 -8.17 9.91 7.06
CA LEU A 421 -8.66 8.53 7.01
C LEU A 421 -10.03 8.42 6.34
N ASN A 422 -10.94 9.35 6.65
CA ASN A 422 -12.28 9.36 6.09
C ASN A 422 -12.31 9.66 4.58
N GLN A 423 -11.26 10.30 4.05
CA GLN A 423 -11.14 10.70 2.65
C GLN A 423 -9.91 10.08 1.96
N LEU A 424 -9.32 9.02 2.53
CA LEU A 424 -8.07 8.44 2.05
C LEU A 424 -8.16 7.99 0.58
N SER A 425 -9.31 7.45 0.17
CA SER A 425 -9.55 6.99 -1.20
C SER A 425 -9.36 8.10 -2.25
N SER A 426 -9.72 9.35 -1.92
CA SER A 426 -9.56 10.49 -2.83
C SER A 426 -8.10 10.89 -3.07
N LEU A 427 -7.21 10.56 -2.12
CA LEU A 427 -5.78 10.84 -2.18
C LEU A 427 -4.92 9.62 -2.55
N THR A 428 -5.56 8.48 -2.80
CA THR A 428 -4.86 7.22 -3.09
C THR A 428 -4.42 7.16 -4.54
N VAL A 429 -3.16 6.77 -4.75
CA VAL A 429 -2.58 6.46 -6.05
C VAL A 429 -2.20 4.98 -6.13
N LYS A 430 -2.29 4.38 -7.32
CA LYS A 430 -2.02 2.96 -7.55
C LYS A 430 -0.53 2.62 -7.62
N GLY A 431 0.32 3.62 -7.84
CA GLY A 431 1.75 3.44 -7.97
C GLY A 431 2.50 4.75 -8.02
N VAL A 432 3.82 4.63 -8.01
CA VAL A 432 4.77 5.75 -8.11
C VAL A 432 5.81 5.41 -9.15
N CYS A 433 6.10 6.35 -10.04
CA CYS A 433 7.24 6.26 -10.94
C CYS A 433 7.89 7.62 -11.10
N PHE A 434 9.00 7.70 -11.82
CA PHE A 434 9.65 8.98 -12.02
C PHE A 434 8.81 9.92 -12.87
N LYS A 435 8.29 9.45 -14.01
CA LYS A 435 7.38 10.21 -14.88
C LYS A 435 6.31 9.27 -15.45
N SER A 436 5.04 9.66 -15.34
CA SER A 436 3.89 8.92 -15.89
C SER A 436 2.88 9.88 -16.47
N ASP A 437 2.24 9.45 -17.53
CA ASP A 437 1.06 10.12 -18.09
C ASP A 437 -0.26 9.54 -17.54
N SER A 438 -0.18 8.49 -16.71
CA SER A 438 -1.33 7.86 -16.08
C SER A 438 -1.82 8.67 -14.86
N PRO A 439 -3.10 9.04 -14.78
CA PRO A 439 -3.64 9.80 -13.65
C PRO A 439 -3.66 9.01 -12.33
N ASP A 440 -3.55 7.67 -12.39
CA ASP A 440 -3.55 6.80 -11.22
C ASP A 440 -2.14 6.55 -10.65
N VAL A 441 -1.10 7.04 -11.33
CA VAL A 441 0.30 6.85 -10.94
C VAL A 441 0.91 8.21 -10.59
N PHE A 442 1.46 8.33 -9.39
CA PHE A 442 2.12 9.56 -8.97
C PHE A 442 3.49 9.69 -9.65
N SER A 443 3.70 10.80 -10.35
CA SER A 443 4.99 11.16 -10.92
C SER A 443 5.85 11.90 -9.89
N THR A 444 7.03 11.39 -9.58
CA THR A 444 7.97 12.11 -8.69
C THR A 444 8.67 13.25 -9.39
N PHE A 445 8.69 13.24 -10.72
CA PHE A 445 9.12 14.39 -11.52
C PHE A 445 7.98 15.41 -11.64
N GLN A 446 8.13 16.56 -11.01
CA GLN A 446 7.13 17.62 -10.92
C GLN A 446 7.51 18.87 -11.73
N GLY A 447 8.45 18.71 -12.69
CA GLY A 447 8.97 19.80 -13.49
C GLY A 447 10.31 20.33 -12.99
N TYR A 448 10.83 21.31 -13.68
CA TYR A 448 12.13 21.95 -13.37
C TYR A 448 11.92 23.21 -12.49
N LYS A 449 12.93 23.53 -11.70
CA LYS A 449 12.96 24.75 -10.87
C LYS A 449 12.90 26.04 -11.70
N TYR A 450 13.47 26.01 -12.89
CA TYR A 450 13.60 27.15 -13.78
C TYR A 450 12.58 27.14 -14.90
N ASN A 451 12.31 28.31 -15.48
CA ASN A 451 11.28 28.46 -16.51
C ASN A 451 11.85 28.18 -17.91
N ILE A 452 11.00 27.59 -18.75
CA ILE A 452 11.27 27.44 -20.17
C ILE A 452 10.74 28.69 -20.88
N LEU A 453 11.63 29.42 -21.56
CA LEU A 453 11.30 30.63 -22.30
C LEU A 453 10.90 30.30 -23.72
N GLU A 454 10.23 31.23 -24.42
CA GLU A 454 9.90 31.07 -25.83
C GLU A 454 11.17 31.04 -26.69
N LYS A 455 12.13 31.91 -26.39
CA LYS A 455 13.37 32.04 -27.12
C LYS A 455 14.55 32.18 -26.17
N VAL A 456 15.68 31.55 -26.54
CA VAL A 456 16.94 31.66 -25.81
C VAL A 456 17.62 32.98 -26.07
N ASP A 457 18.02 33.70 -25.04
CA ASP A 457 19.03 34.76 -25.10
C ASP A 457 20.42 34.14 -24.85
N TYR A 458 21.12 33.84 -25.93
CA TYR A 458 22.42 33.17 -25.87
C TYR A 458 23.47 34.01 -25.13
N SER A 459 23.35 35.34 -25.10
CA SER A 459 24.28 36.22 -24.40
C SER A 459 24.35 35.94 -22.89
N LYS A 460 23.26 35.45 -22.31
CA LYS A 460 23.16 35.09 -20.89
C LYS A 460 23.95 33.83 -20.55
N ILE A 461 24.12 32.91 -21.47
CA ILE A 461 24.77 31.62 -21.26
C ILE A 461 26.12 31.49 -21.98
N GLU A 462 26.50 32.47 -22.76
CA GLU A 462 27.68 32.41 -23.64
C GLU A 462 28.99 32.07 -22.88
N MET A 463 29.21 32.70 -21.74
CA MET A 463 30.40 32.45 -20.93
C MET A 463 30.48 30.98 -20.47
N PHE A 464 29.38 30.40 -20.09
CA PHE A 464 29.32 28.99 -19.69
C PHE A 464 29.49 28.04 -20.89
N MET A 465 28.84 28.34 -22.00
CA MET A 465 28.98 27.53 -23.21
C MET A 465 30.40 27.53 -23.73
N ASN A 466 31.09 28.69 -23.71
CA ASN A 466 32.53 28.81 -24.04
C ASN A 466 33.37 28.03 -23.01
N PHE A 467 33.04 28.09 -21.72
CA PHE A 467 33.74 27.28 -20.71
C PHE A 467 33.58 25.78 -20.97
N ILE A 468 32.39 25.30 -21.35
CA ILE A 468 32.20 23.89 -21.74
C ILE A 468 33.09 23.54 -22.93
N LYS A 469 33.07 24.38 -23.99
CA LYS A 469 33.81 24.11 -25.22
C LYS A 469 35.31 24.10 -25.00
N GLU A 470 35.82 25.16 -24.40
CA GLU A 470 37.26 25.39 -24.30
C GLU A 470 37.94 24.60 -23.19
N VAL A 471 37.24 24.41 -22.06
CA VAL A 471 37.85 23.81 -20.88
C VAL A 471 37.41 22.36 -20.69
N ILE A 472 36.09 22.11 -20.68
CA ILE A 472 35.56 20.76 -20.39
C ILE A 472 35.82 19.82 -21.57
N CYS A 473 35.66 20.31 -22.80
CA CYS A 473 35.81 19.55 -24.03
C CYS A 473 37.13 19.76 -24.74
N ASP A 474 38.06 20.58 -24.20
CA ASP A 474 39.40 20.85 -24.75
C ASP A 474 39.36 21.27 -26.23
N ASN A 475 38.37 22.11 -26.61
CA ASN A 475 38.10 22.53 -28.00
C ASN A 475 37.82 21.40 -28.99
N ASN A 476 37.48 20.21 -28.55
CA ASN A 476 37.06 19.12 -29.40
C ASN A 476 35.57 19.25 -29.75
N ASP A 477 35.26 19.56 -30.99
CA ASP A 477 33.88 19.82 -31.43
C ASP A 477 32.99 18.55 -31.40
N GLU A 478 33.53 17.36 -31.63
CA GLU A 478 32.82 16.11 -31.55
C GLU A 478 32.41 15.83 -30.09
N VAL A 479 33.33 15.96 -29.17
CA VAL A 479 33.12 15.79 -27.72
C VAL A 479 32.15 16.85 -27.21
N TYR A 480 32.27 18.10 -27.66
CA TYR A 480 31.38 19.19 -27.29
C TYR A 480 29.93 18.90 -27.71
N LYS A 481 29.72 18.52 -28.99
CA LYS A 481 28.38 18.14 -29.47
C LYS A 481 27.81 16.95 -28.70
N TYR A 482 28.64 15.94 -28.42
CA TYR A 482 28.20 14.78 -27.66
C TYR A 482 27.78 15.18 -26.23
N LEU A 483 28.58 15.98 -25.53
CA LEU A 483 28.29 16.40 -24.17
C LEU A 483 26.99 17.23 -24.08
N LEU A 484 26.78 18.17 -25.03
CA LEU A 484 25.56 18.96 -25.10
C LEU A 484 24.34 18.08 -25.38
N GLY A 485 24.44 17.15 -26.35
CA GLY A 485 23.40 16.20 -26.68
C GLY A 485 23.06 15.27 -25.49
N TRP A 486 24.10 14.84 -24.74
CA TRP A 486 23.94 14.00 -23.55
C TRP A 486 23.17 14.73 -22.44
N ILE A 487 23.45 16.01 -22.19
CA ILE A 487 22.71 16.84 -21.22
C ILE A 487 21.29 17.11 -21.73
N ALA A 488 21.17 17.50 -23.01
CA ALA A 488 19.84 17.78 -23.60
C ALA A 488 18.93 16.55 -23.59
N SER A 489 19.46 15.37 -23.92
CA SER A 489 18.70 14.11 -23.87
C SER A 489 18.14 13.83 -22.49
N MET A 490 18.95 14.01 -21.45
CA MET A 490 18.51 13.85 -20.05
C MET A 490 17.41 14.85 -19.67
N ILE A 491 17.53 16.11 -20.14
CA ILE A 491 16.58 17.19 -19.82
C ILE A 491 15.28 17.05 -20.62
N GLN A 492 15.35 16.76 -21.92
CA GLN A 492 14.14 16.63 -22.76
C GLN A 492 13.34 15.37 -22.46
N HIS A 493 13.99 14.31 -21.98
CA HIS A 493 13.38 13.01 -21.73
C HIS A 493 13.51 12.60 -20.24
N PRO A 494 12.94 13.37 -19.29
CA PRO A 494 13.03 13.02 -17.86
C PRO A 494 12.41 11.65 -17.61
N GLY A 495 13.15 10.78 -16.92
CA GLY A 495 12.77 9.38 -16.71
C GLY A 495 13.42 8.39 -17.68
N ILE A 496 14.05 8.87 -18.77
CA ILE A 496 14.82 8.05 -19.69
C ILE A 496 16.31 8.33 -19.45
N LYS A 497 17.05 7.29 -19.09
CA LYS A 497 18.50 7.42 -18.84
C LYS A 497 19.31 7.22 -20.11
N ASN A 498 20.47 7.82 -20.15
CA ASN A 498 21.36 7.75 -21.31
C ASN A 498 22.13 6.42 -21.43
N GLU A 499 22.15 5.59 -20.37
CA GLU A 499 22.93 4.34 -20.27
C GLU A 499 24.45 4.53 -20.53
N THR A 500 24.90 5.77 -20.48
CA THR A 500 26.33 6.14 -20.62
C THR A 500 26.71 7.09 -19.48
N ALA A 501 27.98 7.13 -19.14
CA ALA A 501 28.53 7.94 -18.07
C ALA A 501 29.70 8.78 -18.56
N ILE A 502 29.77 10.02 -18.08
CA ILE A 502 30.86 10.97 -18.44
C ILE A 502 31.96 10.91 -17.38
N ILE A 503 33.21 10.87 -17.78
CA ILE A 503 34.37 10.96 -16.88
C ILE A 503 35.13 12.23 -17.21
N LEU A 504 35.16 13.18 -16.27
CA LEU A 504 35.97 14.40 -16.34
C LEU A 504 37.34 14.15 -15.69
N LYS A 505 38.36 13.90 -16.48
CA LYS A 505 39.72 13.67 -16.03
C LYS A 505 40.56 14.92 -16.21
N GLY A 506 41.24 15.41 -15.18
CA GLY A 506 42.10 16.58 -15.30
C GLY A 506 42.67 17.02 -13.95
N LEU A 507 43.58 18.01 -14.01
CA LEU A 507 44.25 18.51 -12.81
C LEU A 507 43.27 19.19 -11.83
N GLN A 508 43.71 19.33 -10.60
CA GLN A 508 42.95 20.07 -9.58
C GLN A 508 42.88 21.56 -9.95
N GLY A 509 41.75 22.22 -9.68
CA GLY A 509 41.55 23.64 -9.93
C GLY A 509 41.25 24.00 -11.40
N THR A 510 40.89 23.04 -12.27
CA THR A 510 40.52 23.28 -13.67
C THR A 510 39.03 23.59 -13.88
N GLY A 511 38.24 23.66 -12.83
CA GLY A 511 36.80 24.03 -12.91
C GLY A 511 35.82 22.85 -13.11
N LYS A 512 36.29 21.58 -13.04
CA LYS A 512 35.39 20.40 -13.13
C LYS A 512 34.16 20.51 -12.24
N ASN A 513 34.35 20.85 -10.96
CA ASN A 513 33.26 20.95 -10.01
C ASN A 513 32.35 22.15 -10.32
N ARG A 514 32.85 23.26 -10.90
CA ARG A 514 32.01 24.39 -11.32
C ARG A 514 31.05 23.97 -12.44
N PHE A 515 31.52 23.20 -13.40
CA PHE A 515 30.64 22.61 -14.42
C PHE A 515 29.55 21.76 -13.80
N THR A 516 29.91 20.80 -12.92
CA THR A 516 28.91 19.91 -12.29
C THR A 516 27.99 20.65 -11.33
N ASP A 517 28.47 21.71 -10.65
CA ASP A 517 27.64 22.54 -9.78
C ASP A 517 26.54 23.27 -10.57
N ILE A 518 26.88 23.83 -11.73
CA ILE A 518 25.93 24.55 -12.59
C ILE A 518 24.87 23.57 -13.14
N ILE A 519 25.27 22.40 -13.64
CA ILE A 519 24.31 21.39 -14.13
C ILE A 519 23.47 20.82 -12.98
N SER A 520 24.06 20.63 -11.81
CA SER A 520 23.31 20.16 -10.62
C SER A 520 22.26 21.17 -10.16
N GLU A 521 22.58 22.47 -10.23
CA GLU A 521 21.63 23.54 -9.88
C GLU A 521 20.52 23.64 -10.95
N LEU A 522 20.86 23.50 -12.24
CA LEU A 522 19.87 23.44 -13.31
C LEU A 522 18.84 22.32 -13.08
N LEU A 523 19.31 21.20 -12.52
CA LEU A 523 18.53 20.01 -12.17
C LEU A 523 18.22 19.92 -10.67
N ALA A 524 18.09 21.07 -9.99
CA ALA A 524 17.80 21.10 -8.56
C ALA A 524 16.59 20.19 -8.21
N GLY A 525 16.70 19.47 -7.10
CA GLY A 525 15.71 18.43 -6.71
C GLY A 525 15.98 17.06 -7.35
N TYR A 526 16.56 17.00 -8.55
CA TYR A 526 16.83 15.76 -9.29
C TYR A 526 18.33 15.48 -9.48
N SER A 527 19.18 16.20 -8.79
CA SER A 527 20.63 15.97 -8.77
C SER A 527 21.12 15.53 -7.40
N CYS A 528 22.25 14.82 -7.38
CA CYS A 528 22.98 14.50 -6.17
C CYS A 528 24.49 14.68 -6.43
N LYS A 529 25.16 15.40 -5.53
CA LYS A 529 26.58 15.70 -5.61
C LYS A 529 27.35 15.03 -4.47
N ASN A 530 28.67 15.02 -4.63
CA ASN A 530 29.63 14.60 -3.59
C ASN A 530 29.53 13.12 -3.18
N ILE A 531 29.14 12.26 -4.10
CA ILE A 531 29.22 10.82 -3.90
C ILE A 531 30.70 10.42 -3.99
N THR A 532 31.25 9.90 -2.91
CA THR A 532 32.69 9.56 -2.81
C THR A 532 32.96 8.07 -2.73
N GLU A 533 31.93 7.28 -2.47
CA GLU A 533 32.04 5.82 -2.35
C GLU A 533 30.98 5.11 -3.21
N ILE A 534 31.40 4.05 -3.90
CA ILE A 534 30.49 3.23 -4.71
C ILE A 534 29.44 2.55 -3.83
N SER A 535 29.78 2.26 -2.60
CA SER A 535 28.87 1.69 -1.59
C SER A 535 27.62 2.56 -1.33
N GLU A 536 27.70 3.87 -1.53
CA GLU A 536 26.55 4.78 -1.44
C GLU A 536 25.51 4.53 -2.55
N LEU A 537 25.95 3.99 -3.69
CA LEU A 537 25.09 3.69 -4.83
C LEU A 537 24.57 2.24 -4.85
N THR A 538 25.40 1.29 -4.40
CA THR A 538 25.17 -0.15 -4.57
C THR A 538 25.08 -0.92 -3.25
N GLY A 539 25.38 -0.26 -2.13
CA GLY A 539 25.41 -0.85 -0.80
C GLY A 539 24.04 -0.98 -0.13
N ASN A 540 24.08 -1.25 1.17
CA ASN A 540 22.87 -1.50 1.97
C ASN A 540 21.97 -0.28 2.17
N PHE A 541 22.45 0.95 1.90
CA PHE A 541 21.67 2.18 2.02
C PHE A 541 21.94 3.05 0.81
N ASN A 542 21.15 2.83 -0.25
CA ASN A 542 21.35 3.44 -1.56
C ASN A 542 20.23 4.39 -2.00
N SER A 543 19.45 4.90 -1.05
CA SER A 543 18.34 5.83 -1.36
C SER A 543 18.78 7.14 -2.02
N VAL A 544 20.08 7.45 -1.95
CA VAL A 544 20.68 8.61 -2.63
C VAL A 544 20.49 8.63 -4.15
N VAL A 545 20.24 7.46 -4.77
CA VAL A 545 20.05 7.33 -6.23
C VAL A 545 18.58 7.54 -6.62
N GLU A 546 17.66 7.33 -5.69
CA GLU A 546 16.22 7.35 -5.98
C GLU A 546 15.75 8.72 -6.45
N ASN A 547 15.05 8.76 -7.57
CA ASN A 547 14.53 9.98 -8.19
C ASN A 547 15.60 11.01 -8.57
N LYS A 548 16.85 10.59 -8.78
CA LYS A 548 17.93 11.46 -9.20
C LYS A 548 18.33 11.18 -10.65
N MET A 549 18.18 12.21 -11.49
CA MET A 549 18.55 12.16 -12.91
C MET A 549 20.05 12.38 -13.14
N PHE A 550 20.70 13.14 -12.25
CA PHE A 550 22.09 13.57 -12.41
C PHE A 550 22.88 13.32 -11.12
N LEU A 551 23.86 12.43 -11.18
CA LEU A 551 24.70 12.06 -10.04
C LEU A 551 26.17 12.38 -10.32
N VAL A 552 26.79 13.12 -9.40
CA VAL A 552 28.18 13.54 -9.46
C VAL A 552 29.01 12.72 -8.48
N LEU A 553 29.90 11.89 -9.04
CA LEU A 553 30.82 11.06 -8.30
C LEU A 553 32.18 11.75 -8.25
N ASN A 554 32.57 12.17 -7.05
CA ASN A 554 33.82 12.91 -6.83
C ASN A 554 34.91 11.99 -6.28
N GLU A 555 36.03 11.88 -6.99
CA GLU A 555 37.26 11.23 -6.53
C GLU A 555 37.04 9.87 -5.87
N LEU A 556 36.28 8.99 -6.52
CA LEU A 556 35.92 7.67 -5.99
C LEU A 556 37.13 6.97 -5.37
N LYS A 557 37.01 6.65 -4.11
CA LYS A 557 38.00 5.85 -3.39
C LYS A 557 37.91 4.40 -3.87
N ASN A 558 38.81 4.02 -4.76
CA ASN A 558 38.96 2.64 -5.25
C ASN A 558 40.10 1.94 -4.53
N VAL A 559 39.92 1.69 -3.23
CA VAL A 559 40.93 1.03 -2.38
C VAL A 559 40.36 -0.27 -1.85
N GLY A 560 41.06 -1.40 -2.05
CA GLY A 560 40.74 -2.68 -1.43
C GLY A 560 40.44 -3.85 -2.37
N GLU A 561 40.19 -5.00 -1.81
CA GLU A 561 39.95 -6.29 -2.50
C GLU A 561 38.65 -6.30 -3.32
N ASP A 562 37.66 -5.45 -2.99
CA ASP A 562 36.35 -5.37 -3.64
C ASP A 562 36.32 -4.55 -4.95
N ARG A 563 37.46 -4.13 -5.43
CA ARG A 563 37.57 -3.23 -6.60
C ARG A 563 36.85 -3.76 -7.86
N LEU A 564 36.95 -5.05 -8.13
CA LEU A 564 36.32 -5.68 -9.30
C LEU A 564 34.81 -5.78 -9.13
N ALA A 565 34.32 -6.11 -7.94
CA ALA A 565 32.90 -6.17 -7.61
C ALA A 565 32.26 -4.78 -7.77
N ASN A 566 32.93 -3.74 -7.27
CA ASN A 566 32.47 -2.35 -7.39
C ASN A 566 32.37 -1.87 -8.84
N PHE A 567 33.32 -2.22 -9.70
CA PHE A 567 33.24 -1.87 -11.12
C PHE A 567 32.09 -2.59 -11.85
N ASN A 568 31.83 -3.86 -11.52
CA ASN A 568 30.69 -4.58 -12.10
C ASN A 568 29.37 -4.00 -11.61
N ALA A 569 29.27 -3.63 -10.35
CA ALA A 569 28.10 -2.95 -9.80
C ALA A 569 27.85 -1.59 -10.48
N LEU A 570 28.91 -0.81 -10.75
CA LEU A 570 28.79 0.43 -11.54
C LEU A 570 28.31 0.18 -12.97
N LYS A 571 28.80 -0.87 -13.65
CA LYS A 571 28.33 -1.24 -14.99
C LYS A 571 26.83 -1.53 -14.98
N SER A 572 26.34 -2.25 -13.97
CA SER A 572 24.91 -2.58 -13.80
C SER A 572 24.09 -1.31 -13.55
N ILE A 573 24.45 -0.48 -12.59
CA ILE A 573 23.65 0.71 -12.24
C ILE A 573 23.61 1.74 -13.38
N ILE A 574 24.64 1.82 -14.23
CA ILE A 574 24.64 2.67 -15.42
C ILE A 574 23.65 2.17 -16.48
N THR A 575 23.48 0.85 -16.64
CA THR A 575 22.67 0.28 -17.74
C THR A 575 21.30 -0.21 -17.33
N ASP A 576 21.10 -0.69 -16.10
CA ASP A 576 19.85 -1.30 -15.69
C ASP A 576 18.74 -0.25 -15.48
N ASN A 577 17.53 -0.56 -15.94
CA ASN A 577 16.37 0.33 -15.87
C ASN A 577 15.69 0.37 -14.49
N GLU A 578 16.00 -0.60 -13.64
CA GLU A 578 15.44 -0.70 -12.30
C GLU A 578 16.58 -0.77 -11.28
N ILE A 579 16.29 -0.26 -10.09
CA ILE A 579 17.17 -0.34 -8.95
C ILE A 579 16.39 -0.75 -7.71
N ARG A 580 16.97 -1.65 -6.91
CA ARG A 580 16.42 -1.99 -5.60
C ARG A 580 16.89 -0.98 -4.57
N ILE A 581 15.96 -0.20 -4.06
CA ILE A 581 16.22 0.78 -3.00
C ILE A 581 16.10 0.11 -1.64
N ASN A 582 17.12 0.31 -0.82
CA ASN A 582 17.17 -0.09 0.57
C ASN A 582 17.47 1.15 1.42
N GLU A 583 16.53 1.50 2.26
CA GLU A 583 16.60 2.65 3.14
C GLU A 583 16.40 2.22 4.59
N LYS A 584 17.09 2.87 5.53
CA LYS A 584 17.00 2.50 6.93
C LYS A 584 15.57 2.68 7.44
N ASN A 585 15.05 1.64 8.09
CA ASN A 585 13.69 1.60 8.65
C ASN A 585 12.55 1.75 7.60
N GLN A 586 12.85 1.53 6.32
CA GLN A 586 11.86 1.49 5.25
C GLN A 586 11.84 0.08 4.62
N PRO A 587 10.69 -0.40 4.15
CA PRO A 587 10.63 -1.63 3.36
C PRO A 587 11.44 -1.47 2.06
N ARG A 588 12.15 -2.54 1.68
CA ARG A 588 12.85 -2.56 0.39
C ARG A 588 11.84 -2.40 -0.75
N ARG A 589 12.18 -1.54 -1.71
CA ARG A 589 11.33 -1.28 -2.88
C ARG A 589 12.16 -1.31 -4.17
N THR A 590 11.52 -1.64 -5.27
CA THR A 590 12.08 -1.48 -6.61
C THR A 590 11.66 -0.12 -7.13
N ALA A 591 12.61 0.69 -7.58
CA ALA A 591 12.37 1.99 -8.17
C ALA A 591 12.91 2.04 -9.61
N GLN A 592 12.34 2.92 -10.42
CA GLN A 592 12.87 3.21 -11.73
C GLN A 592 14.26 3.86 -11.60
N ASN A 593 15.24 3.33 -12.30
CA ASN A 593 16.59 3.90 -12.33
C ASN A 593 16.69 4.94 -13.45
N VAL A 594 16.68 6.20 -13.10
CA VAL A 594 16.75 7.35 -14.03
C VAL A 594 18.11 8.04 -13.97
N ALA A 595 19.08 7.45 -13.29
CA ALA A 595 20.37 8.05 -12.96
C ALA A 595 21.30 8.13 -14.17
N ASN A 596 21.81 9.33 -14.43
CA ASN A 596 22.91 9.58 -15.34
C ASN A 596 24.15 10.04 -14.54
N PHE A 597 25.29 9.44 -14.80
CA PHE A 597 26.47 9.56 -13.97
C PHE A 597 27.53 10.41 -14.60
N ILE A 598 28.12 11.31 -13.79
CA ILE A 598 29.34 12.05 -14.14
C ILE A 598 30.39 11.81 -13.06
N PHE A 599 31.58 11.40 -13.49
CA PHE A 599 32.74 11.17 -12.63
C PHE A 599 33.70 12.34 -12.72
N VAL A 600 34.05 12.89 -11.58
CA VAL A 600 35.06 13.95 -11.49
C VAL A 600 36.31 13.38 -10.82
N THR A 601 37.43 13.42 -11.49
CA THR A 601 38.65 12.77 -10.98
C THR A 601 39.93 13.46 -11.38
N ASN A 602 40.89 13.38 -10.46
CA ASN A 602 42.32 13.71 -10.74
C ASN A 602 43.16 12.43 -10.90
N ASN A 603 42.58 11.26 -10.62
CA ASN A 603 43.29 9.99 -10.64
C ASN A 603 43.67 9.59 -12.07
N VAL A 604 44.86 8.98 -12.20
CA VAL A 604 45.32 8.42 -13.48
C VAL A 604 44.43 7.27 -13.93
N TYR A 605 43.93 6.47 -12.98
CA TYR A 605 43.13 5.27 -13.22
C TYR A 605 41.83 5.27 -12.35
N PRO A 606 40.83 6.04 -12.73
CA PRO A 606 39.60 6.19 -11.93
C PRO A 606 38.67 4.98 -12.03
N VAL A 607 38.53 4.39 -13.22
CA VAL A 607 37.68 3.22 -13.52
C VAL A 607 38.41 2.29 -14.49
N LYS A 608 38.03 0.99 -14.43
CA LYS A 608 38.52 0.02 -15.43
C LYS A 608 37.66 0.13 -16.68
N ILE A 609 38.28 0.47 -17.82
CA ILE A 609 37.63 0.51 -19.13
C ILE A 609 38.23 -0.59 -20.00
N GLU A 610 37.40 -1.48 -20.51
CA GLU A 610 37.79 -2.60 -21.35
C GLU A 610 37.71 -2.19 -22.83
N VAL A 611 38.43 -2.91 -23.69
CA VAL A 611 38.35 -2.71 -25.15
C VAL A 611 36.90 -2.94 -25.58
N GLY A 612 36.33 -2.00 -26.37
CA GLY A 612 34.94 -2.08 -26.81
C GLY A 612 33.90 -1.64 -25.78
N ASP A 613 34.32 -1.07 -24.64
CA ASP A 613 33.37 -0.52 -23.67
C ASP A 613 32.57 0.65 -24.29
N ARG A 614 31.24 0.53 -24.20
CA ARG A 614 30.25 1.46 -24.77
C ARG A 614 29.56 2.35 -23.71
N ARG A 615 30.04 2.35 -22.47
CA ARG A 615 29.41 3.08 -21.38
C ARG A 615 30.10 4.38 -21.03
N TYR A 616 31.41 4.39 -21.07
CA TYR A 616 32.18 5.53 -20.57
C TYR A 616 32.65 6.46 -21.69
N VAL A 617 32.35 7.74 -21.53
CA VAL A 617 32.92 8.83 -22.33
C VAL A 617 33.94 9.56 -21.47
N VAL A 618 35.17 9.60 -21.87
CA VAL A 618 36.28 10.19 -21.08
C VAL A 618 36.72 11.50 -21.69
N LEU A 619 36.65 12.56 -20.91
CA LEU A 619 37.03 13.91 -21.30
C LEU A 619 38.30 14.33 -20.56
N ARG A 620 39.27 14.84 -21.27
CA ARG A 620 40.45 15.50 -20.70
C ARG A 620 40.13 16.96 -20.51
N VAL A 621 40.00 17.40 -19.25
CA VAL A 621 39.68 18.79 -18.92
C VAL A 621 40.93 19.65 -19.04
N ASN A 622 40.82 20.72 -19.83
CA ASN A 622 41.94 21.64 -20.11
C ASN A 622 42.24 22.51 -18.88
N GLY A 623 43.51 22.82 -18.67
CA GLY A 623 43.98 23.67 -17.58
C GLY A 623 44.03 25.18 -17.89
N LYS A 624 43.43 25.65 -18.99
CA LYS A 624 43.52 27.04 -19.52
C LYS A 624 43.30 28.11 -18.45
N PHE A 625 42.27 27.92 -17.60
CA PHE A 625 41.91 28.88 -16.55
C PHE A 625 42.37 28.45 -15.14
N LYS A 626 43.27 27.46 -15.03
CA LYS A 626 43.78 27.02 -13.73
C LYS A 626 44.47 28.17 -13.01
N GLY A 627 43.99 28.46 -11.73
CA GLY A 627 44.54 29.55 -10.92
C GLY A 627 43.93 30.93 -11.21
N GLN A 628 43.05 31.06 -12.20
CA GLN A 628 42.37 32.31 -12.52
C GLN A 628 41.07 32.44 -11.68
N PHE A 629 41.21 32.85 -10.44
CA PHE A 629 40.07 32.92 -9.50
C PHE A 629 38.99 33.91 -9.96
N ASP A 630 39.38 35.04 -10.58
CA ASP A 630 38.43 36.04 -11.08
C ASP A 630 37.54 35.47 -12.21
N TYR A 631 38.13 34.65 -13.10
CA TYR A 631 37.36 33.99 -14.16
C TYR A 631 36.25 33.13 -13.57
N PHE A 632 36.56 32.26 -12.61
CA PHE A 632 35.58 31.38 -11.98
C PHE A 632 34.59 32.16 -11.11
N LYS A 633 35.02 33.25 -10.48
CA LYS A 633 34.12 34.14 -9.77
C LYS A 633 33.09 34.76 -10.71
N ASN A 634 33.55 35.37 -11.82
CA ASN A 634 32.68 35.96 -12.82
C ASN A 634 31.72 34.96 -13.43
N LEU A 635 32.19 33.74 -13.71
CA LEU A 635 31.33 32.63 -14.17
C LEU A 635 30.21 32.30 -13.16
N MET A 636 30.54 32.23 -11.88
CA MET A 636 29.54 31.94 -10.86
C MET A 636 28.59 33.11 -10.60
N ASP A 637 29.10 34.34 -10.65
CA ASP A 637 28.30 35.56 -10.50
C ASP A 637 27.32 35.74 -11.67
N SER A 638 27.65 35.22 -12.88
CA SER A 638 26.73 35.20 -14.04
C SER A 638 25.57 34.20 -13.89
N CYS A 639 25.69 33.22 -12.98
CA CYS A 639 24.69 32.17 -12.77
C CYS A 639 23.45 32.65 -12.01
N THR A 640 22.75 33.63 -12.55
CA THR A 640 21.50 34.18 -12.05
C THR A 640 20.29 33.31 -12.40
N LYS A 641 19.11 33.65 -11.90
CA LYS A 641 17.86 32.97 -12.34
C LYS A 641 17.68 33.07 -13.84
N GLU A 642 17.93 34.26 -14.42
CA GLU A 642 17.82 34.51 -15.87
C GLU A 642 18.79 33.60 -16.67
N PHE A 643 20.02 33.42 -16.18
CA PHE A 643 20.98 32.47 -16.75
C PHE A 643 20.41 31.05 -16.79
N TYR A 644 19.86 30.55 -15.67
CA TYR A 644 19.31 29.19 -15.62
C TYR A 644 18.04 29.02 -16.44
N ASP A 645 17.17 30.04 -16.51
CA ASP A 645 15.97 30.02 -17.39
C ASP A 645 16.41 29.89 -18.86
N ASN A 646 17.44 30.62 -19.30
CA ASN A 646 17.99 30.53 -20.65
C ASN A 646 18.74 29.21 -20.89
N LEU A 647 19.50 28.71 -19.92
CA LEU A 647 20.21 27.46 -20.02
C LEU A 647 19.27 26.27 -20.13
N LEU A 648 18.20 26.24 -19.33
CA LEU A 648 17.16 25.22 -19.44
C LEU A 648 16.50 25.28 -20.81
N THR A 649 16.12 26.47 -21.25
CA THR A 649 15.47 26.68 -22.55
C THR A 649 16.38 26.23 -23.69
N TYR A 650 17.68 26.53 -23.63
CA TYR A 650 18.68 26.08 -24.61
C TYR A 650 18.70 24.56 -24.74
N PHE A 651 18.78 23.83 -23.61
CA PHE A 651 18.79 22.36 -23.64
C PHE A 651 17.43 21.78 -24.04
N MET A 652 16.32 22.41 -23.68
CA MET A 652 14.98 21.97 -24.11
C MET A 652 14.76 22.14 -25.62
N GLN A 653 15.38 23.15 -26.23
CA GLN A 653 15.28 23.43 -27.67
C GLN A 653 16.44 22.83 -28.48
N TYR A 654 17.40 22.15 -27.83
CA TYR A 654 18.55 21.54 -28.49
C TYR A 654 18.09 20.41 -29.42
N ASP A 655 18.54 20.45 -30.68
CA ASP A 655 18.16 19.45 -31.69
C ASP A 655 18.87 18.10 -31.42
N LEU A 656 18.03 17.09 -31.08
CA LEU A 656 18.45 15.71 -30.85
C LEU A 656 18.19 14.78 -32.04
N SER A 657 17.69 15.27 -33.17
CA SER A 657 17.28 14.44 -34.30
C SER A 657 18.41 13.56 -34.87
N SER A 658 19.64 14.05 -34.81
CA SER A 658 20.86 13.33 -35.26
C SER A 658 21.68 12.75 -34.11
N PHE A 659 21.25 12.92 -32.87
CA PHE A 659 22.01 12.50 -31.69
C PHE A 659 21.69 11.07 -31.28
N ASN A 660 22.71 10.24 -31.17
CA ASN A 660 22.59 8.91 -30.58
C ASN A 660 23.56 8.78 -29.39
N VAL A 661 23.02 8.72 -28.20
CA VAL A 661 23.80 8.64 -26.96
C VAL A 661 24.73 7.43 -26.88
N ARG A 662 24.43 6.36 -27.63
CA ARG A 662 25.24 5.13 -27.67
C ARG A 662 26.42 5.20 -28.62
N ILE A 663 26.48 6.21 -29.50
CA ILE A 663 27.63 6.47 -30.37
C ILE A 663 28.57 7.40 -29.60
N ILE A 664 29.40 6.80 -28.77
CA ILE A 664 30.33 7.57 -27.90
C ILE A 664 31.61 7.90 -28.63
N PRO A 665 32.12 9.14 -28.50
CA PRO A 665 33.40 9.53 -29.11
C PRO A 665 34.58 8.76 -28.51
N MET A 666 35.50 8.32 -29.36
CA MET A 666 36.76 7.73 -28.92
C MET A 666 37.78 8.85 -28.71
N THR A 667 37.93 9.26 -27.46
CA THR A 667 38.91 10.30 -27.09
C THR A 667 40.27 9.69 -26.76
N GLU A 668 41.35 10.49 -26.88
CA GLU A 668 42.69 10.06 -26.43
C GLU A 668 42.68 9.65 -24.95
N ALA A 669 42.00 10.43 -24.11
CA ALA A 669 41.86 10.11 -22.67
C ALA A 669 41.19 8.78 -22.42
N LYS A 670 40.22 8.37 -23.27
CA LYS A 670 39.60 7.04 -23.19
C LYS A 670 40.56 5.96 -23.62
N GLN A 671 41.29 6.19 -24.70
CA GLN A 671 42.33 5.28 -25.19
C GLN A 671 43.40 5.02 -24.13
N ASP A 672 43.93 6.09 -23.49
CA ASP A 672 44.86 5.99 -22.36
C ASP A 672 44.32 5.08 -21.23
N LEU A 673 43.02 5.21 -20.87
CA LEU A 673 42.43 4.40 -19.83
C LEU A 673 42.20 2.93 -20.23
N ILE A 674 41.92 2.67 -21.51
CA ILE A 674 41.84 1.31 -22.05
C ILE A 674 43.22 0.65 -21.93
N GLU A 675 44.27 1.34 -22.39
CA GLU A 675 45.65 0.84 -22.33
C GLU A 675 46.10 0.55 -20.89
N LEU A 676 45.81 1.47 -19.96
CA LEU A 676 46.05 1.27 -18.52
C LEU A 676 45.24 0.13 -17.90
N SER A 677 44.09 -0.17 -18.47
CA SER A 677 43.18 -1.24 -18.00
C SER A 677 43.54 -2.61 -18.55
N THR A 678 44.27 -2.64 -19.67
CA THR A 678 44.67 -3.87 -20.37
C THR A 678 45.77 -4.55 -19.56
N ASN A 679 45.75 -5.86 -19.47
CA ASN A 679 46.81 -6.62 -18.79
C ASN A 679 48.14 -6.37 -19.54
N PRO A 680 49.21 -5.97 -18.85
CA PRO A 680 50.51 -5.76 -19.49
C PRO A 680 50.99 -6.96 -20.33
N LEU A 681 50.59 -8.17 -19.98
CA LEU A 681 50.86 -9.37 -20.75
C LEU A 681 50.12 -9.38 -22.10
N ASP A 682 48.83 -8.99 -22.06
CA ASP A 682 47.97 -8.96 -23.27
C ASP A 682 48.44 -7.84 -24.23
N VAL A 683 48.82 -6.68 -23.70
CA VAL A 683 49.42 -5.58 -24.48
C VAL A 683 50.70 -6.06 -25.13
N TRP A 684 51.57 -6.71 -24.38
CA TRP A 684 52.83 -7.21 -24.87
C TRP A 684 52.64 -8.29 -25.95
N ILE A 685 51.70 -9.24 -25.74
CA ILE A 685 51.35 -10.27 -26.73
C ILE A 685 50.85 -9.63 -28.02
N ASN A 686 49.91 -8.65 -27.91
CA ASN A 686 49.36 -7.97 -29.09
C ASN A 686 50.39 -7.15 -29.84
N THR A 687 51.33 -6.50 -29.15
CA THR A 687 52.40 -5.70 -29.76
C THR A 687 53.40 -6.56 -30.50
N HIS A 688 53.67 -7.78 -30.04
CA HIS A 688 54.63 -8.70 -30.63
C HIS A 688 53.98 -9.88 -31.35
N TYR A 689 52.66 -9.79 -31.63
CA TYR A 689 51.89 -10.89 -32.22
C TYR A 689 52.46 -11.33 -33.58
N ASP A 690 52.79 -10.38 -34.43
CA ASP A 690 53.36 -10.68 -35.75
C ASP A 690 54.75 -11.31 -35.66
N GLU A 691 55.58 -10.87 -34.70
CA GLU A 691 56.91 -11.46 -34.43
C GLU A 691 56.79 -12.88 -33.86
N LEU A 692 55.74 -13.07 -32.96
CA LEU A 692 55.43 -14.36 -32.40
C LEU A 692 54.93 -15.36 -33.46
N CYS A 693 54.12 -14.88 -34.41
CA CYS A 693 53.59 -15.68 -35.49
C CYS A 693 54.63 -15.98 -36.60
N ALA A 694 55.59 -15.09 -36.83
CA ALA A 694 56.64 -15.29 -37.84
C ALA A 694 57.60 -16.44 -37.53
N GLY A 695 57.68 -16.86 -36.26
CA GLY A 695 58.54 -17.96 -35.80
C GLY A 695 57.82 -19.28 -35.49
N MET A 696 56.50 -19.34 -35.58
CA MET A 696 55.68 -20.49 -35.19
C MET A 696 54.50 -20.72 -36.13
N THR A 697 54.15 -22.00 -36.36
CA THR A 697 52.87 -22.35 -36.99
C THR A 697 51.73 -21.92 -36.04
N CYS A 698 50.87 -21.04 -36.50
CA CYS A 698 49.86 -20.25 -35.75
C CYS A 698 48.95 -21.05 -34.82
N LYS A 699 48.80 -22.37 -34.96
CA LYS A 699 47.95 -23.21 -34.14
C LYS A 699 48.43 -23.52 -32.72
N ASN A 700 49.72 -23.30 -32.43
CA ASN A 700 50.32 -23.71 -31.15
C ASN A 700 50.94 -22.57 -30.33
N ALA A 701 50.91 -21.33 -30.84
CA ALA A 701 51.58 -20.18 -30.18
C ALA A 701 51.03 -19.83 -28.79
N LEU A 702 49.75 -20.08 -28.52
CA LEU A 702 49.11 -19.79 -27.26
C LEU A 702 49.29 -20.89 -26.17
N PHE A 703 49.81 -22.08 -26.59
CA PHE A 703 49.91 -23.25 -25.69
C PHE A 703 51.37 -23.72 -25.51
N CYS A 704 52.34 -23.04 -26.07
CA CYS A 704 53.76 -23.38 -25.91
C CYS A 704 54.27 -22.97 -24.54
N LYS A 705 55.03 -23.87 -23.90
CA LYS A 705 55.78 -23.50 -22.71
C LYS A 705 56.85 -22.44 -23.06
N PRO A 706 57.16 -21.49 -22.16
CA PRO A 706 58.21 -20.50 -22.41
C PRO A 706 59.58 -21.09 -22.82
N SER A 707 59.86 -22.34 -22.40
CA SER A 707 61.07 -23.10 -22.76
C SER A 707 61.16 -23.47 -24.22
N ASP A 708 60.05 -23.50 -24.94
CA ASP A 708 59.94 -23.99 -26.32
C ASP A 708 60.15 -22.85 -27.35
N MET A 709 60.29 -21.61 -26.87
CA MET A 709 60.53 -20.43 -27.68
C MET A 709 62.02 -20.23 -27.93
N LYS A 710 62.43 -19.98 -29.19
CA LYS A 710 63.82 -19.89 -29.57
C LYS A 710 64.59 -18.65 -29.09
N ASP A 711 63.88 -17.58 -28.65
CA ASP A 711 64.50 -16.35 -28.17
C ASP A 711 64.60 -16.34 -26.63
N LYS A 712 65.80 -16.35 -26.07
CA LYS A 712 66.08 -16.32 -24.64
C LYS A 712 65.62 -15.03 -23.95
N ASN A 713 65.67 -13.88 -24.65
CA ASN A 713 65.20 -12.61 -24.08
C ASN A 713 63.69 -12.59 -23.93
N PHE A 714 63.01 -13.21 -24.84
CA PHE A 714 61.61 -13.41 -24.84
C PHE A 714 61.13 -14.33 -23.67
N GLN A 715 61.85 -15.46 -23.48
CA GLN A 715 61.59 -16.38 -22.35
C GLN A 715 61.75 -15.68 -21.00
N MET A 716 62.78 -14.85 -20.82
CA MET A 716 62.99 -14.07 -19.59
C MET A 716 61.89 -13.03 -19.37
N SER A 717 61.44 -12.32 -20.41
CA SER A 717 60.40 -11.31 -20.33
C SER A 717 59.02 -11.91 -19.92
N ILE A 718 58.67 -13.07 -20.45
CA ILE A 718 57.43 -13.79 -20.06
C ILE A 718 57.54 -14.31 -18.63
N LYS A 719 58.67 -14.94 -18.29
CA LYS A 719 58.91 -15.48 -16.94
C LYS A 719 58.85 -14.39 -15.87
N ASP A 720 59.50 -13.26 -16.08
CA ASP A 720 59.47 -12.12 -15.16
C ASP A 720 58.07 -11.55 -14.96
N LYS A 721 57.21 -11.54 -15.98
CA LYS A 721 55.83 -11.06 -15.88
C LYS A 721 54.91 -12.08 -15.21
N CYS A 722 55.08 -13.37 -15.48
CA CYS A 722 54.36 -14.43 -14.76
C CYS A 722 54.74 -14.46 -13.27
N ASP A 723 56.03 -14.34 -12.93
CA ASP A 723 56.51 -14.31 -11.56
C ASP A 723 56.06 -13.08 -10.78
N ARG A 724 55.90 -11.90 -11.43
CA ARG A 724 55.30 -10.70 -10.83
C ARG A 724 53.80 -10.84 -10.56
N LYS A 725 53.09 -11.60 -11.40
CA LYS A 725 51.66 -11.88 -11.19
C LYS A 725 51.47 -12.85 -10.03
N HIS A 726 52.31 -13.88 -9.85
CA HIS A 726 52.27 -14.81 -8.74
C HIS A 726 52.65 -14.20 -7.38
N ARG A 727 53.42 -13.10 -7.38
CA ARG A 727 53.76 -12.36 -6.14
C ARG A 727 52.72 -11.32 -5.74
N ARG A 728 51.63 -11.11 -6.55
CA ARG A 728 50.56 -10.15 -6.32
C ARG A 728 49.20 -10.84 -6.08
N ILE A 729 49.11 -12.18 -6.08
CA ILE A 729 48.04 -13.01 -5.60
C ILE A 729 48.47 -13.58 -4.23
#